data_0dc01daa69b6e6122120b49e7eec0fef
#
_entry.id   0dc01daa69b6e6122120b49e7eec0fef
#
_cell.length_a   1.000
_cell.length_b   1.000
_cell.length_c   1.000
_cell.angle_alpha   90.00
_cell.angle_beta   90.00
_cell.angle_gamma   90.00
#
_symmetry.space_group_name_H-M   'P 1'
#
loop_
_entity.id
_entity.type
_entity.pdbx_description
1 polymer ?
#
loop_
_entity_poly.entity_id
_entity_poly.type
_entity_poly.pdbx_seq_one_letter_code
_entity_poly.pdbx_strand_id
1 'polypeptide(L)'
;MGLTQQQVQERIDQGLTNESDLSTDKTTKEIIVSNTFTYFNLIFLIITVLLCLVGSFRNLTFLPIVIGNTLIGIIQEVRAKRTLDKMNLLNAPHAIVVRDGVKQKIETEQLVQDDEIILEAGNQICADAVVVEGSVQVNESLLTGEADEVEKNPGDELFSGSFVVSGRCHAELTHVGNESYIAKLSQEAKTMGSGEQSEMIRSINQIVKWVGIVIIPIGLLLFYQSHFINHETIRRSVTATVAAIIGMIPEGLYLLTTIALALSTMKLASRKVLLHDMKSIEALARVDVLCVDKTGTITEPTMNVKQIICSKNGKNLLHTPEELQELLVDYTLASNDNNATMQALRTFAENDGATPHRMVVERYPFSSTTKYGAIVFTEGTYILGAPEFVLRDAYATVEEEITTFTKDGDRVLLFAKYAGTDLKHGLTEEVIPLGFVILANPIRANAKQTFEYFNDQGVAIKVISGDNPGTVSEVALQAGILGAENYVDATTLDTAAKLRDAVEQYTVFGRVTPKQKQKLVKALQIKGHTVAMTGDGVNDILAMKDADCSVAMASGSEAAAQAAQVVLLDSDFAHMPDVVYEGRRVVNNVQRSASLFLVKNIFSLLMAVFSMVLMITYPLEPAQVSLISMFTIGAPGFLLALEPNKNRIEGRFITNVLLKALPGGLTDVIAVGALVMLGSVFGLPDASVATAATLVLSVVGFMILFKISEPLNKMKYGVIFLNIFGLVFSGIFLKKLFALSDMSNRCILLMVVFGFAAESLFRYLTLIAEKLRARYEKKQKYTGYKRKRKLRR
;
A
#
# COMPACT_ATOMS: atom_id res chain seq x y z
N MET A 1 -23.72 -35.51 -3.79
CA MET A 1 -24.36 -35.26 -5.11
C MET A 1 -24.44 -33.77 -5.45
N GLY A 2 -24.32 -32.92 -4.45
CA GLY A 2 -24.45 -31.45 -4.60
C GLY A 2 -25.87 -30.99 -4.95
N LEU A 3 -26.12 -29.69 -4.92
CA LEU A 3 -27.42 -29.10 -5.22
C LEU A 3 -27.76 -29.24 -6.70
N THR A 4 -29.03 -29.44 -7.03
CA THR A 4 -29.54 -29.34 -8.41
C THR A 4 -29.72 -27.87 -8.79
N GLN A 5 -29.76 -27.59 -10.10
CA GLN A 5 -29.91 -26.22 -10.60
C GLN A 5 -31.24 -25.56 -10.11
N GLN A 6 -32.30 -26.36 -9.94
CA GLN A 6 -33.56 -25.88 -9.37
C GLN A 6 -33.41 -25.48 -7.90
N GLN A 7 -32.72 -26.29 -7.09
CA GLN A 7 -32.46 -25.97 -5.67
C GLN A 7 -31.58 -24.73 -5.54
N VAL A 8 -30.58 -24.56 -6.40
CA VAL A 8 -29.74 -23.32 -6.43
C VAL A 8 -30.62 -22.10 -6.68
N GLN A 9 -31.55 -22.18 -7.67
CA GLN A 9 -32.47 -21.07 -7.94
C GLN A 9 -33.38 -20.75 -6.76
N GLU A 10 -33.89 -21.79 -6.07
CA GLU A 10 -34.69 -21.62 -4.86
C GLU A 10 -33.91 -20.91 -3.75
N ARG A 11 -32.62 -21.20 -3.57
CA ARG A 11 -31.75 -20.50 -2.59
C ARG A 11 -31.50 -19.04 -2.98
N ILE A 12 -31.30 -18.77 -4.28
CA ILE A 12 -31.15 -17.40 -4.81
C ILE A 12 -32.42 -16.60 -4.56
N ASP A 13 -33.62 -17.16 -4.85
CA ASP A 13 -34.90 -16.49 -4.66
C ASP A 13 -35.20 -16.22 -3.17
N GLN A 14 -34.65 -17.03 -2.27
CA GLN A 14 -34.71 -16.84 -0.82
C GLN A 14 -33.67 -15.82 -0.30
N GLY A 15 -32.75 -15.35 -1.13
CA GLY A 15 -31.67 -14.44 -0.75
C GLY A 15 -30.54 -15.13 0.04
N LEU A 16 -30.43 -16.46 -0.03
CA LEU A 16 -29.40 -17.26 0.62
C LEU A 16 -28.14 -17.37 -0.27
N THR A 17 -27.65 -16.23 -0.75
CA THR A 17 -26.44 -16.08 -1.58
C THR A 17 -25.25 -15.60 -0.74
N ASN A 18 -24.03 -15.89 -1.21
CA ASN A 18 -22.82 -15.43 -0.57
C ASN A 18 -22.44 -13.97 -0.96
N GLU A 19 -23.40 -13.21 -1.50
CA GLU A 19 -23.25 -11.78 -1.67
C GLU A 19 -23.21 -11.10 -0.29
N SER A 20 -22.18 -10.32 -0.04
CA SER A 20 -22.04 -9.56 1.21
C SER A 20 -22.01 -8.07 0.94
N ASP A 21 -22.76 -7.28 1.75
CA ASP A 21 -22.71 -5.82 1.77
C ASP A 21 -21.39 -5.27 2.37
N LEU A 22 -20.40 -6.14 2.51
CA LEU A 22 -19.10 -5.81 3.13
C LEU A 22 -18.17 -5.02 2.23
N SER A 23 -18.56 -4.71 0.98
CA SER A 23 -17.76 -3.84 0.14
C SER A 23 -17.49 -2.54 0.90
N THR A 24 -16.23 -2.31 1.25
CA THR A 24 -15.75 -1.06 1.85
C THR A 24 -15.77 0.09 0.84
N ASP A 25 -16.12 -0.20 -0.40
CA ASP A 25 -16.09 0.74 -1.51
C ASP A 25 -17.34 1.59 -1.54
N LYS A 26 -17.15 2.90 -1.56
CA LYS A 26 -18.24 3.88 -1.69
C LYS A 26 -19.03 3.63 -2.97
N THR A 27 -20.34 3.68 -2.88
CA THR A 27 -21.21 3.71 -4.05
C THR A 27 -21.01 5.00 -4.86
N THR A 28 -21.35 5.00 -6.16
CA THR A 28 -21.28 6.21 -6.99
C THR A 28 -22.11 7.35 -6.37
N LYS A 29 -23.23 7.03 -5.75
CA LYS A 29 -24.08 8.01 -5.05
C LYS A 29 -23.36 8.61 -3.84
N GLU A 30 -22.72 7.79 -3.03
CA GLU A 30 -21.92 8.24 -1.89
C GLU A 30 -20.73 9.09 -2.30
N ILE A 31 -20.07 8.77 -3.42
CA ILE A 31 -19.01 9.59 -4.00
C ILE A 31 -19.54 10.99 -4.35
N ILE A 32 -20.67 11.08 -5.01
CA ILE A 32 -21.29 12.37 -5.37
C ILE A 32 -21.64 13.16 -4.11
N VAL A 33 -22.31 12.53 -3.16
CA VAL A 33 -22.73 13.16 -1.90
C VAL A 33 -21.54 13.63 -1.07
N SER A 34 -20.53 12.77 -0.90
CA SER A 34 -19.35 13.10 -0.07
C SER A 34 -18.47 14.20 -0.67
N ASN A 35 -18.42 14.34 -1.99
CA ASN A 35 -17.70 15.44 -2.65
C ASN A 35 -18.50 16.74 -2.71
N THR A 36 -19.83 16.66 -2.73
CA THR A 36 -20.71 17.84 -2.81
C THR A 36 -20.93 18.46 -1.43
N PHE A 37 -21.27 17.66 -0.42
CA PHE A 37 -21.61 18.13 0.93
C PHE A 37 -20.41 18.08 1.88
N THR A 38 -19.31 18.74 1.47
CA THR A 38 -18.15 18.93 2.36
C THR A 38 -18.38 20.10 3.31
N TYR A 39 -17.70 20.09 4.46
CA TYR A 39 -17.71 21.21 5.41
C TYR A 39 -17.37 22.55 4.75
N PHE A 40 -16.36 22.58 3.88
CA PHE A 40 -15.97 23.80 3.19
C PHE A 40 -16.95 24.23 2.10
N ASN A 41 -17.58 23.31 1.38
CA ASN A 41 -18.61 23.65 0.40
C ASN A 41 -19.83 24.30 1.10
N LEU A 42 -20.15 23.87 2.32
CA LEU A 42 -21.18 24.52 3.12
C LEU A 42 -20.78 25.97 3.49
N ILE A 43 -19.52 26.20 3.90
CA ILE A 43 -19.02 27.55 4.16
C ILE A 43 -19.08 28.40 2.88
N PHE A 44 -18.66 27.87 1.72
CA PHE A 44 -18.75 28.57 0.44
C PHE A 44 -20.18 28.91 0.06
N LEU A 45 -21.15 28.06 0.37
CA LEU A 45 -22.56 28.33 0.15
C LEU A 45 -23.01 29.52 1.03
N ILE A 46 -22.67 29.51 2.34
CA ILE A 46 -22.99 30.62 3.26
C ILE A 46 -22.36 31.92 2.76
N ILE A 47 -21.08 31.91 2.39
CA ILE A 47 -20.36 33.05 1.83
C ILE A 47 -21.03 33.60 0.57
N THR A 48 -21.42 32.68 -0.33
CA THR A 48 -22.14 33.06 -1.56
C THR A 48 -23.42 33.78 -1.26
N VAL A 49 -24.24 33.28 -0.32
CA VAL A 49 -25.49 33.93 0.12
C VAL A 49 -25.20 35.30 0.70
N LEU A 50 -24.22 35.42 1.59
CA LEU A 50 -23.84 36.71 2.19
C LEU A 50 -23.40 37.74 1.15
N LEU A 51 -22.55 37.34 0.15
CA LEU A 51 -22.13 38.23 -0.93
C LEU A 51 -23.31 38.67 -1.83
N CYS A 52 -24.26 37.77 -2.09
CA CYS A 52 -25.49 38.10 -2.82
C CYS A 52 -26.36 39.09 -2.06
N LEU A 53 -26.54 38.89 -0.75
CA LEU A 53 -27.34 39.78 0.09
C LEU A 53 -26.80 41.23 0.17
N VAL A 54 -25.47 41.38 0.14
CA VAL A 54 -24.83 42.70 0.11
C VAL A 54 -24.61 43.25 -1.30
N GLY A 55 -25.11 42.59 -2.36
CA GLY A 55 -25.02 43.02 -3.76
C GLY A 55 -23.59 42.99 -4.33
N SER A 56 -22.71 42.11 -3.81
CA SER A 56 -21.30 42.05 -4.20
C SER A 56 -21.02 40.90 -5.21
N PHE A 57 -21.77 40.83 -6.29
CA PHE A 57 -21.73 39.75 -7.29
C PHE A 57 -20.36 39.57 -7.94
N ARG A 58 -19.56 40.63 -8.14
CA ARG A 58 -18.21 40.58 -8.69
C ARG A 58 -17.28 39.67 -7.85
N ASN A 59 -17.52 39.56 -6.56
CA ASN A 59 -16.71 38.79 -5.64
C ASN A 59 -17.07 37.27 -5.60
N LEU A 60 -17.97 36.82 -6.47
CA LEU A 60 -18.31 35.39 -6.65
C LEU A 60 -17.35 34.62 -7.60
N THR A 61 -16.22 35.22 -7.97
CA THR A 61 -15.20 34.59 -8.87
C THR A 61 -14.62 33.28 -8.34
N PHE A 62 -14.71 33.01 -7.04
CA PHE A 62 -14.31 31.71 -6.47
C PHE A 62 -15.30 30.58 -6.78
N LEU A 63 -16.58 30.90 -7.04
CA LEU A 63 -17.65 29.91 -7.22
C LEU A 63 -17.41 28.97 -8.42
N PRO A 64 -17.04 29.45 -9.63
CA PRO A 64 -16.66 28.57 -10.74
C PRO A 64 -15.49 27.62 -10.38
N ILE A 65 -14.53 28.08 -9.57
CA ILE A 65 -13.39 27.26 -9.12
C ILE A 65 -13.87 26.16 -8.19
N VAL A 66 -14.72 26.48 -7.21
CA VAL A 66 -15.30 25.49 -6.27
C VAL A 66 -16.14 24.45 -7.00
N ILE A 67 -17.01 24.89 -7.92
CA ILE A 67 -17.84 23.98 -8.73
C ILE A 67 -16.96 23.09 -9.62
N GLY A 68 -15.97 23.69 -10.32
CA GLY A 68 -15.03 22.97 -11.15
C GLY A 68 -14.25 21.92 -10.34
N ASN A 69 -13.74 22.28 -9.17
CA ASN A 69 -13.03 21.37 -8.27
C ASN A 69 -13.92 20.20 -7.82
N THR A 70 -15.17 20.48 -7.43
CA THR A 70 -16.12 19.43 -7.04
C THR A 70 -16.43 18.49 -8.20
N LEU A 71 -16.70 19.00 -9.41
CA LEU A 71 -16.97 18.19 -10.59
C LEU A 71 -15.75 17.32 -10.98
N ILE A 72 -14.55 17.91 -10.99
CA ILE A 72 -13.32 17.17 -11.29
C ILE A 72 -13.10 16.06 -10.25
N GLY A 73 -13.32 16.34 -8.96
CA GLY A 73 -13.23 15.36 -7.88
C GLY A 73 -14.15 14.18 -8.10
N ILE A 74 -15.44 14.44 -8.36
CA ILE A 74 -16.44 13.39 -8.63
C ILE A 74 -16.05 12.55 -9.85
N ILE A 75 -15.70 13.19 -10.97
CA ILE A 75 -15.35 12.50 -12.22
C ILE A 75 -14.13 11.59 -12.00
N GLN A 76 -13.10 12.06 -11.31
CA GLN A 76 -11.87 11.30 -11.09
C GLN A 76 -12.10 10.13 -10.09
N GLU A 77 -12.84 10.35 -9.00
CA GLU A 77 -13.14 9.29 -8.03
C GLU A 77 -14.03 8.21 -8.65
N VAL A 78 -15.02 8.58 -9.48
CA VAL A 78 -15.86 7.61 -10.21
C VAL A 78 -15.05 6.83 -11.25
N ARG A 79 -14.13 7.49 -11.97
CA ARG A 79 -13.24 6.79 -12.92
C ARG A 79 -12.30 5.82 -12.20
N ALA A 80 -11.71 6.23 -11.09
CA ALA A 80 -10.84 5.37 -10.30
C ALA A 80 -11.60 4.15 -9.79
N LYS A 81 -12.80 4.35 -9.23
CA LYS A 81 -13.69 3.28 -8.80
C LYS A 81 -13.95 2.28 -9.93
N ARG A 82 -14.44 2.75 -11.09
CA ARG A 82 -14.72 1.87 -12.24
C ARG A 82 -13.51 1.07 -12.72
N THR A 83 -12.31 1.62 -12.57
CA THR A 83 -11.06 0.92 -12.93
C THR A 83 -10.75 -0.16 -11.89
N LEU A 84 -10.89 0.15 -10.60
CA LEU A 84 -10.72 -0.83 -9.52
C LEU A 84 -11.76 -1.95 -9.62
N ASP A 85 -13.04 -1.62 -9.82
CA ASP A 85 -14.12 -2.60 -9.99
C ASP A 85 -13.80 -3.61 -11.11
N LYS A 86 -13.31 -3.12 -12.27
CA LYS A 86 -12.89 -3.99 -13.38
C LYS A 86 -11.71 -4.90 -13.01
N MET A 87 -10.78 -4.42 -12.22
CA MET A 87 -9.62 -5.21 -11.83
C MET A 87 -9.95 -6.21 -10.72
N ASN A 88 -10.84 -5.84 -9.79
CA ASN A 88 -11.36 -6.73 -8.77
C ASN A 88 -12.11 -7.91 -9.42
N LEU A 89 -12.89 -7.67 -10.49
CA LEU A 89 -13.53 -8.75 -11.26
C LEU A 89 -12.50 -9.70 -11.90
N LEU A 90 -11.32 -9.22 -12.32
CA LEU A 90 -10.27 -10.08 -12.88
C LEU A 90 -9.56 -10.94 -11.82
N ASN A 91 -9.64 -10.56 -10.56
CA ASN A 91 -9.03 -11.24 -9.41
C ASN A 91 -10.10 -11.72 -8.42
N ALA A 92 -11.35 -11.86 -8.89
CA ALA A 92 -12.44 -12.35 -8.04
C ALA A 92 -12.09 -13.75 -7.51
N PRO A 93 -12.25 -14.01 -6.21
CA PRO A 93 -12.02 -15.34 -5.67
C PRO A 93 -13.02 -16.33 -6.26
N HIS A 94 -12.56 -17.56 -6.50
CA HIS A 94 -13.36 -18.62 -7.08
C HIS A 94 -13.41 -19.80 -6.11
N ALA A 95 -14.52 -20.53 -6.11
CA ALA A 95 -14.65 -21.78 -5.40
C ALA A 95 -14.98 -22.93 -6.38
N ILE A 96 -14.52 -24.12 -6.04
CA ILE A 96 -14.91 -25.34 -6.75
C ILE A 96 -16.14 -25.90 -6.04
N VAL A 97 -17.27 -25.86 -6.71
CA VAL A 97 -18.56 -26.38 -6.20
C VAL A 97 -18.97 -27.65 -6.95
N VAL A 98 -19.67 -28.53 -6.26
CA VAL A 98 -20.28 -29.73 -6.87
C VAL A 98 -21.76 -29.45 -7.01
N ARG A 99 -22.29 -29.29 -8.23
CA ARG A 99 -23.71 -29.15 -8.55
C ARG A 99 -24.11 -30.15 -9.60
N ASP A 100 -25.24 -30.77 -9.47
CA ASP A 100 -25.73 -31.87 -10.34
C ASP A 100 -24.68 -32.99 -10.52
N GLY A 101 -23.86 -33.25 -9.51
CA GLY A 101 -22.76 -34.22 -9.54
C GLY A 101 -21.54 -33.81 -10.40
N VAL A 102 -21.52 -32.59 -10.92
CA VAL A 102 -20.41 -32.04 -11.74
C VAL A 102 -19.65 -30.99 -10.96
N LYS A 103 -18.31 -31.05 -11.01
CA LYS A 103 -17.44 -30.02 -10.43
C LYS A 103 -17.44 -28.79 -11.34
N GLN A 104 -17.72 -27.63 -10.77
CA GLN A 104 -17.75 -26.35 -11.47
C GLN A 104 -16.92 -25.33 -10.70
N LYS A 105 -16.15 -24.52 -11.41
CA LYS A 105 -15.43 -23.37 -10.83
C LYS A 105 -16.30 -22.14 -11.00
N ILE A 106 -16.79 -21.55 -9.91
CA ILE A 106 -17.64 -20.36 -9.91
C ILE A 106 -17.05 -19.26 -9.02
N GLU A 107 -17.46 -18.02 -9.22
CA GLU A 107 -17.14 -16.91 -8.34
C GLU A 107 -17.76 -17.13 -6.94
N THR A 108 -17.05 -16.76 -5.89
CA THR A 108 -17.50 -16.98 -4.51
C THR A 108 -18.80 -16.26 -4.18
N GLU A 109 -19.12 -15.15 -4.86
CA GLU A 109 -20.40 -14.44 -4.72
C GLU A 109 -21.60 -15.24 -5.24
N GLN A 110 -21.37 -16.19 -6.18
CA GLN A 110 -22.40 -17.04 -6.77
C GLN A 110 -22.69 -18.31 -5.96
N LEU A 111 -21.98 -18.51 -4.85
CA LEU A 111 -22.25 -19.59 -3.91
C LEU A 111 -23.58 -19.34 -3.19
N VAL A 112 -24.27 -20.43 -2.88
CA VAL A 112 -25.51 -20.41 -2.10
C VAL A 112 -25.37 -21.30 -0.88
N GLN A 113 -26.24 -21.10 0.11
CA GLN A 113 -26.30 -22.00 1.28
C GLN A 113 -26.60 -23.45 0.84
N ASP A 114 -26.00 -24.40 1.55
CA ASP A 114 -26.06 -25.84 1.29
C ASP A 114 -25.30 -26.30 0.03
N ASP A 115 -24.51 -25.38 -0.64
CA ASP A 115 -23.59 -25.82 -1.69
C ASP A 115 -22.48 -26.72 -1.13
N GLU A 116 -22.17 -27.80 -1.85
CA GLU A 116 -21.03 -28.65 -1.57
C GLU A 116 -19.77 -28.08 -2.29
N ILE A 117 -18.79 -27.61 -1.50
CA ILE A 117 -17.54 -27.06 -2.02
C ILE A 117 -16.37 -28.01 -1.79
N ILE A 118 -15.34 -27.90 -2.64
CA ILE A 118 -14.08 -28.61 -2.48
C ILE A 118 -13.03 -27.61 -2.06
N LEU A 119 -12.40 -27.86 -0.92
CA LEU A 119 -11.32 -27.05 -0.38
C LEU A 119 -10.00 -27.81 -0.45
N GLU A 120 -8.96 -27.11 -0.93
CA GLU A 120 -7.60 -27.61 -1.07
C GLU A 120 -6.60 -26.64 -0.44
N ALA A 121 -5.37 -27.10 -0.23
CA ALA A 121 -4.28 -26.25 0.29
C ALA A 121 -4.12 -24.96 -0.53
N GLY A 122 -4.09 -23.81 0.16
CA GLY A 122 -4.02 -22.47 -0.44
C GLY A 122 -5.36 -21.79 -0.67
N ASN A 123 -6.51 -22.49 -0.53
CA ASN A 123 -7.82 -21.88 -0.63
C ASN A 123 -8.18 -21.11 0.63
N GLN A 124 -8.87 -19.99 0.46
CA GLN A 124 -9.55 -19.30 1.54
C GLN A 124 -10.95 -19.87 1.70
N ILE A 125 -11.40 -20.04 2.94
CA ILE A 125 -12.77 -20.44 3.26
C ILE A 125 -13.66 -19.22 3.12
N CYS A 126 -14.48 -19.21 2.06
CA CYS A 126 -15.24 -18.04 1.61
C CYS A 126 -16.58 -17.85 2.34
N ALA A 127 -17.12 -18.91 2.92
CA ALA A 127 -18.34 -18.91 3.72
C ALA A 127 -18.20 -19.96 4.83
N ASP A 128 -19.02 -19.89 5.89
CA ASP A 128 -18.96 -20.90 6.95
C ASP A 128 -19.47 -22.24 6.42
N ALA A 129 -18.79 -23.31 6.75
CA ALA A 129 -19.06 -24.65 6.23
C ALA A 129 -18.84 -25.74 7.30
N VAL A 130 -19.29 -26.94 6.99
CA VAL A 130 -19.00 -28.16 7.77
C VAL A 130 -18.30 -29.17 6.88
N VAL A 131 -17.25 -29.80 7.36
CA VAL A 131 -16.52 -30.85 6.63
C VAL A 131 -17.44 -32.08 6.49
N VAL A 132 -17.65 -32.53 5.25
CA VAL A 132 -18.44 -33.72 4.95
C VAL A 132 -17.56 -34.94 4.74
N GLU A 133 -16.49 -34.79 3.97
CA GLU A 133 -15.55 -35.86 3.61
C GLU A 133 -14.11 -35.35 3.51
N GLY A 134 -13.13 -36.15 3.92
CA GLY A 134 -11.72 -35.79 3.90
C GLY A 134 -11.28 -35.10 5.18
N SER A 135 -10.04 -34.58 5.23
CA SER A 135 -9.50 -33.80 6.34
C SER A 135 -8.59 -32.70 5.83
N VAL A 136 -8.58 -31.57 6.56
CA VAL A 136 -7.76 -30.41 6.24
C VAL A 136 -7.15 -29.83 7.50
N GLN A 137 -5.93 -29.24 7.38
CA GLN A 137 -5.37 -28.37 8.38
C GLN A 137 -5.71 -26.93 8.02
N VAL A 138 -6.35 -26.22 8.93
CA VAL A 138 -6.82 -24.85 8.73
C VAL A 138 -6.09 -23.89 9.66
N ASN A 139 -5.74 -22.74 9.16
CA ASN A 139 -5.21 -21.66 9.97
C ASN A 139 -6.32 -20.62 10.20
N GLU A 140 -6.70 -20.45 11.46
CA GLU A 140 -7.75 -19.53 11.89
C GLU A 140 -7.19 -18.22 12.48
N SER A 141 -5.91 -17.93 12.26
CA SER A 141 -5.20 -16.77 12.85
C SER A 141 -5.79 -15.42 12.48
N LEU A 142 -6.47 -15.33 11.34
CA LEU A 142 -7.17 -14.11 10.93
C LEU A 142 -8.38 -13.80 11.80
N LEU A 143 -8.94 -14.80 12.44
CA LEU A 143 -10.14 -14.72 13.27
C LEU A 143 -9.76 -14.67 14.76
N THR A 144 -8.88 -15.57 15.18
CA THR A 144 -8.54 -15.81 16.60
C THR A 144 -7.29 -15.04 17.03
N GLY A 145 -6.42 -14.64 16.10
CA GLY A 145 -5.08 -14.10 16.38
C GLY A 145 -4.05 -15.18 16.73
N GLU A 146 -4.45 -16.45 16.87
CA GLU A 146 -3.56 -17.57 17.17
C GLU A 146 -3.12 -18.24 15.87
N ALA A 147 -1.83 -18.46 15.70
CA ALA A 147 -1.25 -18.95 14.44
C ALA A 147 -1.06 -20.48 14.42
N ASP A 148 -1.72 -21.21 15.31
CA ASP A 148 -1.64 -22.68 15.33
C ASP A 148 -2.61 -23.27 14.30
N GLU A 149 -2.12 -24.28 13.56
CA GLU A 149 -2.91 -25.00 12.58
C GLU A 149 -3.87 -25.96 13.30
N VAL A 150 -5.14 -25.94 12.95
CA VAL A 150 -6.17 -26.78 13.54
C VAL A 150 -6.57 -27.84 12.52
N GLU A 151 -6.50 -29.11 12.90
CA GLU A 151 -6.99 -30.21 12.08
C GLU A 151 -8.53 -30.26 12.14
N LYS A 152 -9.17 -30.33 10.99
CA LYS A 152 -10.61 -30.41 10.82
C LYS A 152 -10.96 -31.72 10.12
N ASN A 153 -11.79 -32.49 10.76
CA ASN A 153 -12.29 -33.80 10.33
C ASN A 153 -13.77 -33.74 9.98
N PRO A 154 -14.36 -34.78 9.34
CA PRO A 154 -15.77 -34.81 9.03
C PRO A 154 -16.66 -34.51 10.25
N GLY A 155 -17.55 -33.52 10.12
CA GLY A 155 -18.39 -32.96 11.16
C GLY A 155 -17.88 -31.73 11.86
N ASP A 156 -16.63 -31.32 11.63
CA ASP A 156 -16.07 -30.10 12.21
C ASP A 156 -16.44 -28.85 11.39
N GLU A 157 -16.63 -27.72 12.10
CA GLU A 157 -16.95 -26.43 11.49
C GLU A 157 -15.71 -25.75 10.92
N LEU A 158 -15.91 -25.13 9.76
CA LEU A 158 -14.97 -24.29 9.05
C LEU A 158 -15.49 -22.86 9.04
N PHE A 159 -14.70 -21.92 9.55
CA PHE A 159 -15.11 -20.51 9.62
C PHE A 159 -14.61 -19.71 8.42
N SER A 160 -15.51 -18.91 7.84
CA SER A 160 -15.18 -17.97 6.77
C SER A 160 -14.04 -17.01 7.18
N GLY A 161 -13.13 -16.74 6.26
CA GLY A 161 -11.95 -15.90 6.48
C GLY A 161 -10.73 -16.66 6.98
N SER A 162 -10.85 -17.92 7.43
CA SER A 162 -9.72 -18.82 7.62
C SER A 162 -9.24 -19.41 6.29
N PHE A 163 -8.12 -20.13 6.29
CA PHE A 163 -7.55 -20.70 5.05
C PHE A 163 -6.96 -22.08 5.27
N VAL A 164 -7.03 -22.88 4.21
CA VAL A 164 -6.52 -24.25 4.22
C VAL A 164 -5.00 -24.24 4.01
N VAL A 165 -4.26 -24.83 4.96
CA VAL A 165 -2.79 -24.94 4.91
C VAL A 165 -2.37 -26.23 4.18
N SER A 166 -3.06 -27.34 4.50
CA SER A 166 -2.77 -28.65 3.89
C SER A 166 -4.01 -29.55 3.88
N GLY A 167 -3.97 -30.58 3.07
CA GLY A 167 -5.06 -31.54 2.92
C GLY A 167 -6.10 -31.12 1.87
N ARG A 168 -7.18 -31.91 1.82
CA ARG A 168 -8.33 -31.69 0.93
C ARG A 168 -9.58 -32.22 1.58
N CYS A 169 -10.68 -31.45 1.48
CA CYS A 169 -11.99 -31.89 1.98
C CYS A 169 -13.12 -31.46 1.05
N HIS A 170 -14.24 -32.12 1.19
CA HIS A 170 -15.54 -31.67 0.75
C HIS A 170 -16.26 -31.07 1.95
N ALA A 171 -16.82 -29.88 1.79
CA ALA A 171 -17.53 -29.17 2.85
C ALA A 171 -18.86 -28.62 2.33
N GLU A 172 -19.88 -28.62 3.19
CA GLU A 172 -21.20 -28.07 2.89
C GLU A 172 -21.34 -26.70 3.55
N LEU A 173 -21.76 -25.68 2.78
CA LEU A 173 -21.93 -24.32 3.27
C LEU A 173 -23.09 -24.19 4.22
N THR A 174 -22.88 -23.65 5.41
CA THR A 174 -23.89 -23.46 6.45
C THR A 174 -24.41 -22.03 6.54
N HIS A 175 -23.50 -21.03 6.54
CA HIS A 175 -23.82 -19.61 6.59
C HIS A 175 -23.10 -18.86 5.47
N VAL A 176 -23.85 -18.07 4.69
CA VAL A 176 -23.38 -17.35 3.52
C VAL A 176 -23.61 -15.84 3.66
N GLY A 177 -22.89 -15.04 2.90
CA GLY A 177 -23.07 -13.59 2.82
C GLY A 177 -22.93 -12.89 4.17
N ASN A 178 -23.92 -12.06 4.51
CA ASN A 178 -23.92 -11.27 5.74
C ASN A 178 -24.05 -12.11 7.03
N GLU A 179 -24.45 -13.36 6.92
CA GLU A 179 -24.58 -14.26 8.06
C GLU A 179 -23.30 -15.04 8.37
N SER A 180 -22.30 -15.00 7.50
CA SER A 180 -21.01 -15.64 7.72
C SER A 180 -20.24 -15.03 8.90
N TYR A 181 -19.37 -15.80 9.53
CA TYR A 181 -18.59 -15.39 10.70
C TYR A 181 -17.75 -14.16 10.43
N ILE A 182 -17.05 -14.13 9.27
CA ILE A 182 -16.22 -12.97 8.90
C ILE A 182 -17.06 -11.72 8.64
N ALA A 183 -18.29 -11.86 8.12
CA ALA A 183 -19.17 -10.74 7.89
C ALA A 183 -19.62 -10.10 9.22
N LYS A 184 -20.00 -10.91 10.18
CA LYS A 184 -20.37 -10.45 11.53
C LYS A 184 -19.21 -9.77 12.23
N LEU A 185 -18.01 -10.38 12.20
CA LEU A 185 -16.79 -9.79 12.77
C LEU A 185 -16.42 -8.45 12.11
N SER A 186 -16.55 -8.36 10.79
CA SER A 186 -16.28 -7.12 10.05
C SER A 186 -17.29 -6.02 10.36
N GLN A 187 -18.56 -6.36 10.59
CA GLN A 187 -19.58 -5.42 10.98
C GLN A 187 -19.34 -4.88 12.40
N GLU A 188 -18.91 -5.71 13.33
CA GLU A 188 -18.50 -5.29 14.68
C GLU A 188 -17.26 -4.37 14.60
N ALA A 189 -16.26 -4.71 13.80
CA ALA A 189 -15.09 -3.88 13.59
C ALA A 189 -15.42 -2.50 12.97
N LYS A 190 -16.39 -2.43 12.06
CA LYS A 190 -16.88 -1.17 11.48
C LYS A 190 -17.50 -0.25 12.54
N THR A 191 -18.17 -0.80 13.55
CA THR A 191 -18.74 0.00 14.67
C THR A 191 -17.68 0.54 15.63
N MET A 192 -16.49 -0.09 15.69
CA MET A 192 -15.37 0.31 16.57
C MET A 192 -14.46 1.40 15.97
N GLY A 193 -14.65 1.81 14.72
CA GLY A 193 -13.94 2.91 14.10
C GLY A 193 -13.26 2.54 12.77
N SER A 194 -13.11 3.56 11.92
CA SER A 194 -12.43 3.41 10.63
C SER A 194 -10.98 2.98 10.81
N GLY A 195 -10.54 2.02 10.03
CA GLY A 195 -9.16 1.53 10.00
C GLY A 195 -8.11 2.66 9.88
N GLU A 196 -6.88 2.38 10.21
CA GLU A 196 -5.80 3.38 10.23
C GLU A 196 -5.67 4.11 8.90
N GLN A 197 -5.83 5.44 8.95
CA GLN A 197 -5.63 6.30 7.78
C GLN A 197 -4.14 6.48 7.51
N SER A 198 -3.76 6.65 6.22
CA SER A 198 -2.39 6.98 5.85
C SER A 198 -1.88 8.25 6.56
N GLU A 199 -0.57 8.36 6.83
CA GLU A 199 0.02 9.53 7.52
C GLU A 199 -0.28 10.83 6.76
N MET A 200 -0.19 10.79 5.43
CA MET A 200 -0.48 11.94 4.58
C MET A 200 -1.93 12.38 4.69
N ILE A 201 -2.89 11.45 4.54
CA ILE A 201 -4.32 11.75 4.63
C ILE A 201 -4.68 12.23 6.04
N ARG A 202 -4.15 11.58 7.08
CA ARG A 202 -4.34 12.00 8.49
C ARG A 202 -3.82 13.42 8.72
N SER A 203 -2.64 13.74 8.19
CA SER A 203 -2.05 15.08 8.29
C SER A 203 -2.88 16.14 7.59
N ILE A 204 -3.38 15.85 6.39
CA ILE A 204 -4.27 16.73 5.64
C ILE A 204 -5.57 16.95 6.40
N ASN A 205 -6.20 15.89 6.91
CA ASN A 205 -7.41 15.97 7.70
C ASN A 205 -7.23 16.78 8.99
N GLN A 206 -6.06 16.69 9.63
CA GLN A 206 -5.73 17.53 10.79
C GLN A 206 -5.64 19.02 10.41
N ILE A 207 -4.96 19.37 9.32
CA ILE A 207 -4.87 20.75 8.82
C ILE A 207 -6.29 21.28 8.55
N VAL A 208 -7.09 20.52 7.79
CA VAL A 208 -8.48 20.86 7.44
C VAL A 208 -9.34 21.09 8.68
N LYS A 209 -9.24 20.20 9.68
CA LYS A 209 -9.96 20.31 10.95
C LYS A 209 -9.57 21.57 11.73
N TRP A 210 -8.27 21.83 11.89
CA TRP A 210 -7.81 23.02 12.60
C TRP A 210 -8.20 24.31 11.91
N VAL A 211 -8.03 24.40 10.59
CA VAL A 211 -8.47 25.54 9.78
C VAL A 211 -9.98 25.73 9.92
N GLY A 212 -10.77 24.67 9.82
CA GLY A 212 -12.21 24.71 9.96
C GLY A 212 -12.70 25.28 11.32
N ILE A 213 -12.02 24.91 12.41
CA ILE A 213 -12.34 25.44 13.75
C ILE A 213 -11.99 26.92 13.86
N VAL A 214 -10.84 27.34 13.30
CA VAL A 214 -10.31 28.71 13.48
C VAL A 214 -11.00 29.73 12.59
N ILE A 215 -11.51 29.35 11.43
CA ILE A 215 -12.16 30.25 10.45
C ILE A 215 -13.38 30.97 11.06
N ILE A 216 -14.23 30.27 11.82
CA ILE A 216 -15.47 30.83 12.33
C ILE A 216 -15.21 31.98 13.34
N PRO A 217 -14.44 31.77 14.42
CA PRO A 217 -14.18 32.87 15.38
C PRO A 217 -13.43 34.05 14.74
N ILE A 218 -12.44 33.78 13.86
CA ILE A 218 -11.72 34.84 13.17
C ILE A 218 -12.66 35.63 12.24
N GLY A 219 -13.52 34.96 11.48
CA GLY A 219 -14.49 35.62 10.61
C GLY A 219 -15.45 36.52 11.38
N LEU A 220 -15.96 36.04 12.50
CA LEU A 220 -16.85 36.85 13.36
C LEU A 220 -16.10 38.04 13.94
N LEU A 221 -14.88 37.88 14.42
CA LEU A 221 -14.07 38.96 14.99
C LEU A 221 -13.69 40.01 13.93
N LEU A 222 -13.29 39.57 12.73
CA LEU A 222 -12.98 40.50 11.62
C LEU A 222 -14.24 41.32 11.20
N PHE A 223 -15.38 40.65 11.09
CA PHE A 223 -16.62 41.34 10.75
C PHE A 223 -17.00 42.37 11.85
N TYR A 224 -16.94 41.94 13.12
CA TYR A 224 -17.22 42.83 14.25
C TYR A 224 -16.32 44.07 14.26
N GLN A 225 -15.00 43.83 14.12
CA GLN A 225 -14.03 44.93 14.07
C GLN A 225 -14.28 45.86 12.88
N SER A 226 -14.45 45.32 11.67
CA SER A 226 -14.62 46.10 10.45
C SER A 226 -15.89 46.99 10.52
N HIS A 227 -17.00 46.41 10.98
CA HIS A 227 -18.30 47.12 10.98
C HIS A 227 -18.48 48.01 12.20
N PHE A 228 -18.19 47.50 13.41
CA PHE A 228 -18.51 48.21 14.65
C PHE A 228 -17.37 49.09 15.17
N ILE A 229 -16.10 48.72 14.91
CA ILE A 229 -14.94 49.51 15.38
C ILE A 229 -14.45 50.44 14.29
N ASN A 230 -14.26 49.97 13.08
CA ASN A 230 -13.75 50.76 11.96
C ASN A 230 -14.86 51.54 11.24
N HIS A 231 -16.13 51.35 11.61
CA HIS A 231 -17.31 52.01 11.03
C HIS A 231 -17.46 51.85 9.52
N GLU A 232 -16.99 50.74 8.99
CA GLU A 232 -17.10 50.41 7.56
C GLU A 232 -18.54 50.01 7.18
N THR A 233 -18.87 50.21 5.92
CA THR A 233 -20.17 49.75 5.40
C THR A 233 -20.32 48.26 5.53
N ILE A 234 -21.54 47.75 5.73
CA ILE A 234 -21.83 46.30 5.80
C ILE A 234 -21.25 45.57 4.59
N ARG A 235 -21.42 46.14 3.39
CA ARG A 235 -20.87 45.54 2.15
C ARG A 235 -19.36 45.37 2.21
N ARG A 236 -18.63 46.39 2.66
CA ARG A 236 -17.16 46.33 2.76
C ARG A 236 -16.71 45.37 3.86
N SER A 237 -17.38 45.38 4.99
CA SER A 237 -17.07 44.49 6.12
C SER A 237 -17.29 43.01 5.74
N VAL A 238 -18.42 42.68 5.10
CA VAL A 238 -18.66 41.33 4.58
C VAL A 238 -17.64 40.94 3.53
N THR A 239 -17.36 41.82 2.59
CA THR A 239 -16.41 41.51 1.50
C THR A 239 -15.00 41.25 2.02
N ALA A 240 -14.50 42.08 2.94
CA ALA A 240 -13.20 41.94 3.56
C ALA A 240 -13.08 40.64 4.40
N THR A 241 -14.13 40.38 5.22
CA THR A 241 -14.18 39.15 6.01
C THR A 241 -14.20 37.89 5.12
N VAL A 242 -15.02 37.92 4.06
CA VAL A 242 -15.09 36.81 3.10
C VAL A 242 -13.76 36.59 2.38
N ALA A 243 -13.01 37.66 2.03
CA ALA A 243 -11.69 37.51 1.41
C ALA A 243 -10.70 36.78 2.35
N ALA A 244 -10.69 37.15 3.64
CA ALA A 244 -9.87 36.44 4.62
C ALA A 244 -10.27 34.98 4.76
N ILE A 245 -11.58 34.67 4.84
CA ILE A 245 -12.06 33.29 4.96
C ILE A 245 -11.68 32.45 3.74
N ILE A 246 -11.93 32.93 2.52
CA ILE A 246 -11.56 32.23 1.27
C ILE A 246 -10.04 31.99 1.23
N GLY A 247 -9.25 32.96 1.67
CA GLY A 247 -7.79 32.79 1.75
C GLY A 247 -7.35 31.73 2.72
N MET A 248 -8.05 31.53 3.84
CA MET A 248 -7.73 30.51 4.85
C MET A 248 -8.15 29.09 4.45
N ILE A 249 -9.13 28.90 3.54
CA ILE A 249 -9.60 27.57 3.14
C ILE A 249 -8.59 26.90 2.19
N PRO A 250 -8.10 25.66 2.49
CA PRO A 250 -7.22 24.90 1.61
C PRO A 250 -8.02 24.11 0.56
N GLU A 251 -8.80 24.79 -0.28
CA GLU A 251 -9.81 24.19 -1.19
C GLU A 251 -9.27 23.13 -2.15
N GLY A 252 -8.05 23.30 -2.69
CA GLY A 252 -7.51 22.40 -3.69
C GLY A 252 -6.70 21.23 -3.11
N LEU A 253 -6.37 21.24 -1.81
CA LEU A 253 -5.44 20.28 -1.24
C LEU A 253 -6.01 18.85 -1.22
N TYR A 254 -7.26 18.69 -0.78
CA TYR A 254 -7.92 17.40 -0.72
C TYR A 254 -8.17 16.85 -2.13
N LEU A 255 -8.72 17.70 -3.01
CA LEU A 255 -8.96 17.35 -4.41
C LEU A 255 -7.67 16.87 -5.12
N LEU A 256 -6.57 17.61 -4.97
CA LEU A 256 -5.31 17.26 -5.61
C LEU A 256 -4.76 15.92 -5.11
N THR A 257 -4.91 15.66 -3.80
CA THR A 257 -4.48 14.39 -3.21
C THR A 257 -5.30 13.24 -3.77
N THR A 258 -6.62 13.37 -3.82
CA THR A 258 -7.51 12.35 -4.37
C THR A 258 -7.22 12.09 -5.85
N ILE A 259 -7.04 13.16 -6.65
CA ILE A 259 -6.68 13.03 -8.08
C ILE A 259 -5.33 12.33 -8.24
N ALA A 260 -4.31 12.71 -7.48
CA ALA A 260 -2.99 12.11 -7.58
C ALA A 260 -3.02 10.62 -7.25
N LEU A 261 -3.74 10.21 -6.20
CA LEU A 261 -3.94 8.81 -5.84
C LEU A 261 -4.73 8.06 -6.91
N ALA A 262 -5.84 8.62 -7.40
CA ALA A 262 -6.67 8.00 -8.42
C ALA A 262 -5.91 7.78 -9.74
N LEU A 263 -5.15 8.77 -10.21
CA LEU A 263 -4.32 8.66 -11.41
C LEU A 263 -3.22 7.62 -11.25
N SER A 264 -2.61 7.53 -10.07
CA SER A 264 -1.58 6.54 -9.77
C SER A 264 -2.17 5.12 -9.77
N THR A 265 -3.33 4.93 -9.15
CA THR A 265 -4.06 3.67 -9.15
C THR A 265 -4.39 3.22 -10.58
N MET A 266 -4.94 4.11 -11.41
CA MET A 266 -5.22 3.80 -12.82
C MET A 266 -3.95 3.43 -13.61
N LYS A 267 -2.83 4.10 -13.34
CA LYS A 267 -1.55 3.82 -14.00
C LYS A 267 -0.97 2.48 -13.57
N LEU A 268 -1.03 2.15 -12.29
CA LEU A 268 -0.62 0.84 -11.77
C LEU A 268 -1.52 -0.27 -12.29
N ALA A 269 -2.84 -0.02 -12.36
CA ALA A 269 -3.81 -0.92 -12.94
C ALA A 269 -3.49 -1.25 -14.41
N SER A 270 -3.10 -0.26 -15.23
CA SER A 270 -2.69 -0.47 -16.61
C SER A 270 -1.43 -1.34 -16.76
N ARG A 271 -0.65 -1.50 -15.67
CA ARG A 271 0.53 -2.37 -15.55
C ARG A 271 0.22 -3.66 -14.80
N LYS A 272 -1.05 -4.05 -14.73
CA LYS A 272 -1.51 -5.27 -14.08
C LYS A 272 -1.15 -5.35 -12.58
N VAL A 273 -1.08 -4.22 -11.91
CA VAL A 273 -0.91 -4.13 -10.47
C VAL A 273 -2.23 -3.71 -9.85
N LEU A 274 -2.86 -4.61 -9.10
CA LEU A 274 -4.08 -4.36 -8.35
C LEU A 274 -3.74 -3.82 -6.96
N LEU A 275 -4.44 -2.77 -6.55
CA LEU A 275 -4.36 -2.19 -5.21
C LEU A 275 -5.69 -2.42 -4.50
N HIS A 276 -5.68 -3.15 -3.40
CA HIS A 276 -6.87 -3.30 -2.55
C HIS A 276 -7.12 -2.05 -1.69
N ASP A 277 -6.07 -1.28 -1.37
CA ASP A 277 -6.18 -0.03 -0.62
C ASP A 277 -5.24 1.04 -1.20
N MET A 278 -5.78 2.23 -1.49
CA MET A 278 -4.98 3.36 -1.97
C MET A 278 -3.95 3.86 -0.95
N LYS A 279 -4.11 3.54 0.34
CA LYS A 279 -3.11 3.85 1.40
C LYS A 279 -1.79 3.12 1.17
N SER A 280 -1.81 1.97 0.53
CA SER A 280 -0.63 1.17 0.21
C SER A 280 0.38 1.91 -0.64
N ILE A 281 -0.09 2.84 -1.49
CA ILE A 281 0.76 3.71 -2.32
C ILE A 281 1.70 4.56 -1.43
N GLU A 282 1.19 5.10 -0.31
CA GLU A 282 2.02 5.88 0.62
C GLU A 282 3.00 4.99 1.38
N ALA A 283 2.56 3.84 1.87
CA ALA A 283 3.40 2.90 2.60
C ALA A 283 4.57 2.46 1.72
N LEU A 284 4.30 2.03 0.48
CA LEU A 284 5.32 1.65 -0.51
C LEU A 284 6.33 2.76 -0.81
N ALA A 285 5.86 4.01 -0.87
CA ALA A 285 6.73 5.16 -1.10
C ALA A 285 7.78 5.36 0.01
N ARG A 286 7.48 4.91 1.23
CA ARG A 286 8.32 5.06 2.44
C ARG A 286 9.14 3.84 2.76
N VAL A 287 8.91 2.71 2.10
CA VAL A 287 9.63 1.45 2.33
C VAL A 287 11.14 1.66 2.25
N ASP A 288 11.84 1.22 3.28
CA ASP A 288 13.30 1.18 3.36
C ASP A 288 13.85 -0.25 3.57
N VAL A 289 12.98 -1.22 3.89
CA VAL A 289 13.30 -2.65 3.92
C VAL A 289 12.24 -3.43 3.16
N LEU A 290 12.67 -4.23 2.19
CA LEU A 290 11.82 -5.16 1.45
C LEU A 290 12.17 -6.59 1.87
N CYS A 291 11.25 -7.24 2.55
CA CYS A 291 11.33 -8.67 2.87
C CYS A 291 10.73 -9.47 1.71
N VAL A 292 11.49 -10.41 1.19
CA VAL A 292 11.08 -11.26 0.06
C VAL A 292 11.16 -12.73 0.45
N ASP A 293 10.16 -13.52 0.07
CA ASP A 293 10.32 -14.97 0.08
C ASP A 293 11.16 -15.43 -1.14
N LYS A 294 11.79 -16.59 -1.06
CA LYS A 294 12.58 -17.14 -2.15
C LYS A 294 11.67 -17.58 -3.31
N THR A 295 10.73 -18.48 -2.99
CA THR A 295 9.89 -19.18 -3.97
C THR A 295 8.81 -18.23 -4.50
N GLY A 296 8.53 -18.29 -5.81
CA GLY A 296 7.50 -17.45 -6.43
C GLY A 296 7.86 -15.94 -6.52
N THR A 297 8.83 -15.44 -5.74
CA THR A 297 9.28 -14.03 -5.75
C THR A 297 10.64 -13.88 -6.44
N ILE A 298 11.72 -14.45 -5.89
CA ILE A 298 13.06 -14.43 -6.49
C ILE A 298 13.12 -15.44 -7.64
N THR A 299 12.51 -16.61 -7.43
CA THR A 299 12.41 -17.67 -8.41
C THR A 299 11.03 -17.69 -9.06
N GLU A 300 10.91 -18.39 -10.18
CA GLU A 300 9.60 -18.70 -10.76
C GLU A 300 8.80 -19.62 -9.83
N PRO A 301 7.46 -19.59 -9.91
CA PRO A 301 6.62 -20.48 -9.10
C PRO A 301 6.71 -21.94 -9.52
N THR A 302 7.24 -22.19 -10.70
CA THR A 302 7.43 -23.54 -11.26
C THR A 302 8.73 -24.15 -10.79
N MET A 303 8.71 -25.46 -10.51
CA MET A 303 9.90 -26.28 -10.27
C MET A 303 10.08 -27.24 -11.42
N ASN A 304 11.32 -27.58 -11.68
CA ASN A 304 11.67 -28.60 -12.67
C ASN A 304 12.53 -29.67 -12.01
N VAL A 305 12.27 -30.95 -12.35
CA VAL A 305 13.16 -32.05 -11.98
C VAL A 305 14.43 -31.92 -12.80
N LYS A 306 15.57 -31.64 -12.15
CA LYS A 306 16.88 -31.49 -12.79
C LYS A 306 17.55 -32.87 -12.98
N GLN A 307 17.48 -33.67 -11.93
CA GLN A 307 18.14 -34.98 -11.91
C GLN A 307 17.56 -35.88 -10.82
N ILE A 308 17.53 -37.17 -11.07
CA ILE A 308 17.24 -38.22 -10.08
C ILE A 308 18.53 -39.09 -9.93
N ILE A 309 18.98 -39.27 -8.68
CA ILE A 309 20.25 -39.93 -8.38
C ILE A 309 20.02 -41.01 -7.34
N CYS A 310 20.51 -42.24 -7.58
CA CYS A 310 20.50 -43.30 -6.59
C CYS A 310 21.48 -42.99 -5.44
N SER A 311 21.04 -43.14 -4.18
CA SER A 311 21.92 -43.07 -3.05
C SER A 311 22.93 -44.24 -3.03
N LYS A 312 24.01 -44.08 -2.23
CA LYS A 312 24.99 -45.20 -2.06
C LYS A 312 24.31 -46.48 -1.53
N ASN A 313 23.36 -46.31 -0.59
CA ASN A 313 22.59 -47.41 -0.02
C ASN A 313 21.51 -47.92 -1.00
N GLY A 314 20.91 -47.04 -1.80
CA GLY A 314 19.95 -47.42 -2.84
C GLY A 314 20.51 -48.34 -3.90
N LYS A 315 21.78 -48.15 -4.26
CA LYS A 315 22.51 -49.05 -5.23
C LYS A 315 22.61 -50.49 -4.80
N ASN A 316 22.45 -50.77 -3.50
CA ASN A 316 22.45 -52.13 -2.97
C ASN A 316 21.07 -52.81 -3.00
N LEU A 317 19.98 -52.00 -3.10
CA LEU A 317 18.59 -52.48 -3.07
C LEU A 317 17.89 -52.41 -4.43
N LEU A 318 18.34 -51.51 -5.28
CA LEU A 318 17.80 -51.32 -6.63
C LEU A 318 18.81 -51.95 -7.64
N HIS A 319 18.28 -52.70 -8.59
CA HIS A 319 19.13 -53.38 -9.61
C HIS A 319 19.58 -52.38 -10.70
N THR A 320 18.79 -51.40 -11.00
CA THR A 320 19.08 -50.37 -12.02
C THR A 320 18.61 -48.97 -11.59
N PRO A 321 19.20 -47.88 -12.11
CA PRO A 321 18.71 -46.51 -11.89
C PRO A 321 17.27 -46.28 -12.38
N GLU A 322 16.87 -47.02 -13.44
CA GLU A 322 15.51 -46.94 -14.02
C GLU A 322 14.46 -47.46 -13.05
N GLU A 323 14.80 -48.42 -12.17
CA GLU A 323 13.91 -48.94 -11.14
C GLU A 323 13.58 -47.85 -10.08
N LEU A 324 14.52 -46.96 -9.75
CA LEU A 324 14.28 -45.81 -8.90
C LEU A 324 13.27 -44.83 -9.55
N GLN A 325 13.42 -44.61 -10.84
CA GLN A 325 12.55 -43.72 -11.60
C GLN A 325 11.13 -44.27 -11.68
N GLU A 326 10.97 -45.57 -11.95
CA GLU A 326 9.66 -46.26 -11.98
C GLU A 326 8.97 -46.17 -10.61
N LEU A 327 9.68 -46.41 -9.51
CA LEU A 327 9.16 -46.29 -8.14
C LEU A 327 8.71 -44.86 -7.82
N LEU A 328 9.50 -43.87 -8.22
CA LEU A 328 9.16 -42.45 -8.01
C LEU A 328 7.95 -42.03 -8.85
N VAL A 329 7.84 -42.54 -10.07
CA VAL A 329 6.69 -42.30 -10.95
C VAL A 329 5.40 -42.91 -10.35
N ASP A 330 5.44 -44.16 -9.89
CA ASP A 330 4.33 -44.81 -9.20
C ASP A 330 3.89 -44.00 -7.95
N TYR A 331 4.86 -43.53 -7.15
CA TYR A 331 4.61 -42.68 -6.01
C TYR A 331 3.94 -41.37 -6.43
N THR A 332 4.43 -40.71 -7.47
CA THR A 332 3.94 -39.44 -7.97
C THR A 332 2.52 -39.52 -8.48
N LEU A 333 2.22 -40.55 -9.28
CA LEU A 333 0.87 -40.78 -9.82
C LEU A 333 -0.14 -41.22 -8.75
N ALA A 334 0.34 -41.90 -7.69
CA ALA A 334 -0.47 -42.32 -6.57
C ALA A 334 -0.75 -41.21 -5.57
N SER A 335 0.05 -40.12 -5.52
CA SER A 335 -0.13 -39.03 -4.57
C SER A 335 -1.29 -38.11 -4.95
N ASN A 336 -2.04 -37.68 -3.94
CA ASN A 336 -3.11 -36.69 -4.07
C ASN A 336 -2.60 -35.25 -3.83
N ASP A 337 -1.35 -35.08 -3.43
CA ASP A 337 -0.78 -33.74 -3.17
C ASP A 337 -0.74 -32.91 -4.45
N ASN A 338 -1.07 -31.61 -4.31
CA ASN A 338 -1.10 -30.68 -5.45
C ASN A 338 -0.17 -29.46 -5.23
N ASN A 339 0.93 -29.66 -4.49
CA ASN A 339 1.95 -28.64 -4.30
C ASN A 339 2.90 -28.54 -5.50
N ALA A 340 3.67 -27.43 -5.61
CA ALA A 340 4.58 -27.19 -6.73
C ALA A 340 5.62 -28.30 -6.95
N THR A 341 6.06 -28.94 -5.88
CA THR A 341 6.97 -30.10 -5.94
C THR A 341 6.33 -31.29 -6.64
N MET A 342 5.11 -31.62 -6.25
CA MET A 342 4.39 -32.76 -6.83
C MET A 342 3.95 -32.48 -8.28
N GLN A 343 3.63 -31.21 -8.61
CA GLN A 343 3.37 -30.80 -9.99
C GLN A 343 4.61 -30.99 -10.89
N ALA A 344 5.80 -30.58 -10.40
CA ALA A 344 7.05 -30.81 -11.13
C ALA A 344 7.33 -32.29 -11.37
N LEU A 345 7.08 -33.15 -10.38
CA LEU A 345 7.23 -34.60 -10.51
C LEU A 345 6.20 -35.20 -11.46
N ARG A 346 4.94 -34.73 -11.45
CA ARG A 346 3.92 -35.18 -12.42
C ARG A 346 4.28 -34.81 -13.84
N THR A 347 4.72 -33.58 -14.07
CA THR A 347 5.20 -33.15 -15.39
C THR A 347 6.39 -34.02 -15.86
N PHE A 348 7.27 -34.40 -14.94
CA PHE A 348 8.36 -35.31 -15.23
C PHE A 348 7.82 -36.71 -15.61
N ALA A 349 6.89 -37.25 -14.81
CA ALA A 349 6.29 -38.57 -15.06
C ALA A 349 5.45 -38.62 -16.35
N GLU A 350 4.72 -37.59 -16.70
CA GLU A 350 3.93 -37.46 -17.93
C GLU A 350 4.83 -37.44 -19.18
N ASN A 351 5.97 -36.73 -19.12
CA ASN A 351 6.94 -36.68 -20.20
C ASN A 351 7.61 -38.04 -20.46
N ASP A 352 7.65 -38.91 -19.46
CA ASP A 352 8.19 -40.26 -19.55
C ASP A 352 7.16 -41.28 -20.04
N GLY A 353 5.89 -40.89 -20.21
CA GLY A 353 4.80 -41.71 -20.71
C GLY A 353 4.44 -42.90 -19.81
N ALA A 354 4.73 -42.79 -18.53
CA ALA A 354 4.61 -43.87 -17.58
C ALA A 354 3.18 -44.11 -17.10
N THR A 355 2.83 -45.36 -16.87
CA THR A 355 1.54 -45.79 -16.28
C THR A 355 1.79 -46.41 -14.90
N PRO A 356 0.89 -46.16 -13.91
CA PRO A 356 1.08 -46.73 -12.58
C PRO A 356 1.00 -48.26 -12.58
N HIS A 357 1.96 -48.90 -11.93
CA HIS A 357 2.07 -50.37 -11.88
C HIS A 357 1.74 -50.96 -10.49
N ARG A 358 1.75 -50.13 -9.39
CA ARG A 358 1.59 -50.59 -8.01
C ARG A 358 0.24 -50.27 -7.42
N MET A 359 -0.32 -51.17 -6.61
CA MET A 359 -1.59 -50.95 -5.93
C MET A 359 -1.37 -50.20 -4.62
N VAL A 360 -2.10 -49.10 -4.44
CA VAL A 360 -2.06 -48.25 -3.24
C VAL A 360 -2.94 -48.84 -2.16
N VAL A 361 -2.42 -48.97 -0.96
CA VAL A 361 -3.14 -49.37 0.28
C VAL A 361 -3.56 -48.17 1.10
N GLU A 362 -2.64 -47.24 1.37
CA GLU A 362 -2.89 -46.06 2.19
C GLU A 362 -2.03 -44.89 1.72
N ARG A 363 -2.52 -43.65 1.97
CA ARG A 363 -1.81 -42.42 1.63
C ARG A 363 -1.68 -41.55 2.86
N TYR A 364 -0.47 -41.03 3.08
CA TYR A 364 -0.15 -40.01 4.08
C TYR A 364 0.30 -38.77 3.34
N PRO A 365 -0.58 -37.71 3.24
CA PRO A 365 -0.26 -36.53 2.46
C PRO A 365 0.90 -35.75 3.08
N PHE A 366 1.53 -34.93 2.28
CA PHE A 366 2.61 -34.04 2.75
C PHE A 366 2.11 -33.09 3.84
N SER A 367 2.87 -32.98 4.94
CA SER A 367 2.61 -32.00 5.99
C SER A 367 3.77 -30.99 6.09
N SER A 368 3.42 -29.72 6.29
CA SER A 368 4.39 -28.65 6.55
C SER A 368 5.14 -28.83 7.88
N THR A 369 4.60 -29.59 8.80
CA THR A 369 5.21 -29.91 10.10
C THR A 369 6.22 -31.03 9.99
N THR A 370 5.85 -32.16 9.36
CA THR A 370 6.72 -33.32 9.21
C THR A 370 7.69 -33.23 8.03
N LYS A 371 7.39 -32.37 7.04
CA LYS A 371 8.19 -32.15 5.83
C LYS A 371 8.36 -33.36 4.93
N TYR A 372 7.48 -34.35 5.04
CA TYR A 372 7.42 -35.53 4.14
C TYR A 372 5.97 -35.97 3.92
N GLY A 373 5.76 -36.69 2.81
CA GLY A 373 4.57 -37.47 2.57
C GLY A 373 4.95 -38.94 2.35
N ALA A 374 4.01 -39.86 2.50
CA ALA A 374 4.26 -41.29 2.32
C ALA A 374 3.10 -41.99 1.61
N ILE A 375 3.41 -43.07 0.88
CA ILE A 375 2.41 -43.93 0.26
C ILE A 375 2.75 -45.38 0.59
N VAL A 376 1.75 -46.10 1.08
CA VAL A 376 1.78 -47.52 1.37
C VAL A 376 1.27 -48.23 0.14
N PHE A 377 2.16 -49.01 -0.51
CA PHE A 377 1.80 -49.94 -1.57
C PHE A 377 1.76 -51.36 -1.02
N THR A 378 1.18 -52.29 -1.76
CA THR A 378 1.19 -53.72 -1.42
C THR A 378 2.61 -54.32 -1.26
N GLU A 379 3.62 -53.71 -1.89
CA GLU A 379 5.02 -54.13 -1.92
C GLU A 379 5.93 -53.42 -0.93
N GLY A 380 5.40 -52.39 -0.24
CA GLY A 380 6.14 -51.65 0.77
C GLY A 380 5.71 -50.18 0.88
N THR A 381 6.26 -49.48 1.87
CA THR A 381 5.99 -48.06 2.13
C THR A 381 7.13 -47.22 1.60
N TYR A 382 6.78 -46.14 0.87
CA TYR A 382 7.75 -45.20 0.31
C TYR A 382 7.45 -43.80 0.81
N ILE A 383 8.51 -43.05 1.11
CA ILE A 383 8.47 -41.70 1.64
C ILE A 383 9.21 -40.78 0.68
N LEU A 384 8.63 -39.57 0.49
CA LEU A 384 9.28 -38.49 -0.23
C LEU A 384 9.25 -37.26 0.67
N GLY A 385 10.42 -36.65 0.96
CA GLY A 385 10.47 -35.49 1.83
C GLY A 385 11.85 -34.86 2.00
N ALA A 386 11.95 -33.91 2.92
CA ALA A 386 13.20 -33.25 3.24
C ALA A 386 14.15 -34.25 3.96
N PRO A 387 15.39 -34.41 3.48
CA PRO A 387 16.31 -35.44 3.98
C PRO A 387 16.51 -35.41 5.50
N GLU A 388 16.66 -34.23 6.08
CA GLU A 388 16.85 -34.00 7.52
C GLU A 388 15.67 -34.45 8.38
N PHE A 389 14.44 -34.34 7.85
CA PHE A 389 13.22 -34.78 8.56
C PHE A 389 12.95 -36.28 8.39
N VAL A 390 13.28 -36.82 7.22
CA VAL A 390 13.09 -38.24 6.92
C VAL A 390 14.12 -39.10 7.61
N LEU A 391 15.40 -38.73 7.59
CA LEU A 391 16.50 -39.52 8.15
C LEU A 391 16.82 -39.20 9.63
N ARG A 392 16.45 -38.01 10.13
CA ARG A 392 16.69 -37.62 11.53
C ARG A 392 18.17 -37.82 11.94
N ASP A 393 18.43 -38.64 12.92
CA ASP A 393 19.81 -38.94 13.40
C ASP A 393 20.72 -39.56 12.34
N ALA A 394 20.16 -40.27 11.35
CA ALA A 394 20.90 -40.85 10.24
C ALA A 394 21.24 -39.85 9.11
N TYR A 395 20.81 -38.57 9.21
CA TYR A 395 21.06 -37.52 8.19
C TYR A 395 22.56 -37.35 7.89
N ALA A 396 23.41 -37.42 8.92
CA ALA A 396 24.86 -37.29 8.76
C ALA A 396 25.48 -38.27 7.77
N THR A 397 24.83 -39.43 7.50
CA THR A 397 25.34 -40.45 6.56
C THR A 397 25.21 -40.01 5.10
N VAL A 398 24.33 -39.06 4.78
CA VAL A 398 24.06 -38.59 3.41
C VAL A 398 24.37 -37.10 3.23
N GLU A 399 24.75 -36.39 4.30
CA GLU A 399 24.98 -34.94 4.30
C GLU A 399 26.02 -34.50 3.28
N GLU A 400 27.08 -35.24 3.12
CA GLU A 400 28.14 -34.95 2.13
C GLU A 400 27.61 -35.06 0.69
N GLU A 401 26.76 -36.07 0.41
CA GLU A 401 26.14 -36.26 -0.91
C GLU A 401 25.18 -35.07 -1.20
N ILE A 402 24.35 -34.73 -0.25
CA ILE A 402 23.36 -33.63 -0.38
C ILE A 402 24.07 -32.29 -0.56
N THR A 403 25.12 -32.02 0.22
CA THR A 403 25.86 -30.73 0.15
C THR A 403 26.43 -30.50 -1.25
N THR A 404 26.78 -31.56 -1.98
CA THR A 404 27.27 -31.43 -3.35
C THR A 404 26.22 -30.89 -4.30
N PHE A 405 24.95 -31.24 -4.11
CA PHE A 405 23.85 -30.82 -4.98
C PHE A 405 23.24 -29.46 -4.54
N THR A 406 23.32 -29.14 -3.27
CA THR A 406 22.78 -27.84 -2.76
C THR A 406 23.69 -26.64 -3.07
N LYS A 407 24.93 -26.86 -3.51
CA LYS A 407 25.87 -25.78 -3.89
C LYS A 407 25.37 -24.89 -5.02
N ASP A 408 24.56 -25.44 -5.92
CA ASP A 408 23.96 -24.68 -7.02
C ASP A 408 22.61 -23.98 -6.63
N GLY A 409 22.19 -24.10 -5.38
CA GLY A 409 20.91 -23.57 -4.92
C GLY A 409 19.71 -24.47 -5.18
N ASP A 410 19.95 -25.70 -5.65
CA ASP A 410 18.90 -26.67 -5.95
C ASP A 410 18.29 -27.26 -4.68
N ARG A 411 17.01 -27.62 -4.76
CA ARG A 411 16.29 -28.30 -3.68
C ARG A 411 16.47 -29.80 -3.82
N VAL A 412 16.93 -30.45 -2.77
CA VAL A 412 17.12 -31.90 -2.72
C VAL A 412 16.01 -32.52 -1.88
N LEU A 413 15.28 -33.48 -2.46
CA LEU A 413 14.36 -34.34 -1.75
C LEU A 413 14.94 -35.74 -1.66
N LEU A 414 14.68 -36.38 -0.53
CA LEU A 414 15.00 -37.79 -0.33
C LEU A 414 13.79 -38.65 -0.68
N PHE A 415 14.00 -39.65 -1.54
CA PHE A 415 13.08 -40.75 -1.75
C PHE A 415 13.63 -42.00 -1.01
N ALA A 416 12.82 -42.55 -0.11
CA ALA A 416 13.25 -43.59 0.82
C ALA A 416 12.20 -44.71 0.95
N LYS A 417 12.63 -45.89 1.34
CA LYS A 417 11.77 -47.00 1.74
C LYS A 417 11.65 -47.00 3.27
N TYR A 418 10.45 -47.17 3.78
CA TYR A 418 10.16 -47.27 5.20
C TYR A 418 9.78 -48.72 5.58
N ALA A 419 10.35 -49.24 6.66
CA ALA A 419 10.12 -50.62 7.09
C ALA A 419 8.68 -50.83 7.66
N GLY A 420 8.04 -49.79 8.18
CA GLY A 420 6.69 -49.83 8.75
C GLY A 420 5.59 -49.55 7.71
N THR A 421 4.33 -49.73 8.15
CA THR A 421 3.13 -49.39 7.36
C THR A 421 2.27 -48.32 8.03
N ASP A 422 2.41 -48.08 9.33
CA ASP A 422 1.66 -47.06 10.07
C ASP A 422 2.56 -45.84 10.34
N LEU A 423 2.11 -44.66 9.89
CA LEU A 423 2.79 -43.39 10.07
C LEU A 423 2.01 -42.39 10.95
N LYS A 424 0.90 -42.81 11.56
CA LYS A 424 0.07 -41.92 12.43
C LYS A 424 0.84 -41.33 13.62
N HIS A 425 1.87 -42.04 14.08
CA HIS A 425 2.74 -41.60 15.19
C HIS A 425 4.13 -41.15 14.70
N GLY A 426 4.27 -40.83 13.40
CA GLY A 426 5.54 -40.48 12.77
C GLY A 426 6.38 -41.71 12.37
N LEU A 427 7.64 -41.46 12.01
CA LEU A 427 8.57 -42.50 11.57
C LEU A 427 9.20 -43.18 12.80
N THR A 428 8.72 -44.35 13.15
CA THR A 428 9.20 -45.13 14.31
C THR A 428 10.15 -46.25 13.92
N GLU A 429 10.08 -46.73 12.67
CA GLU A 429 10.87 -47.83 12.13
C GLU A 429 12.04 -47.31 11.26
N GLU A 430 12.82 -48.23 10.73
CA GLU A 430 13.99 -47.93 9.88
C GLU A 430 13.60 -47.30 8.54
N VAL A 431 14.32 -46.24 8.17
CA VAL A 431 14.20 -45.57 6.87
C VAL A 431 15.45 -45.83 6.05
N ILE A 432 15.30 -46.39 4.86
CA ILE A 432 16.37 -46.71 3.95
C ILE A 432 16.38 -45.74 2.77
N PRO A 433 17.44 -44.90 2.63
CA PRO A 433 17.56 -43.97 1.50
C PRO A 433 17.69 -44.74 0.18
N LEU A 434 16.80 -44.51 -0.78
CA LEU A 434 16.88 -45.08 -2.13
C LEU A 434 17.57 -44.12 -3.10
N GLY A 435 17.20 -42.85 -3.06
CA GLY A 435 17.78 -41.88 -3.97
C GLY A 435 17.34 -40.44 -3.64
N PHE A 436 17.91 -39.54 -4.42
CA PHE A 436 17.65 -38.08 -4.29
C PHE A 436 16.99 -37.56 -5.56
N VAL A 437 16.00 -36.72 -5.38
CA VAL A 437 15.35 -35.93 -6.44
C VAL A 437 15.83 -34.50 -6.32
N ILE A 438 16.55 -34.04 -7.34
CA ILE A 438 17.09 -32.68 -7.39
C ILE A 438 16.14 -31.83 -8.22
N LEU A 439 15.60 -30.79 -7.56
CA LEU A 439 14.65 -29.85 -8.13
C LEU A 439 15.31 -28.48 -8.27
N ALA A 440 15.20 -27.89 -9.44
CA ALA A 440 15.65 -26.55 -9.72
C ALA A 440 14.45 -25.58 -9.76
N ASN A 441 14.57 -24.45 -9.07
CA ASN A 441 13.67 -23.31 -9.24
C ASN A 441 14.39 -22.26 -10.09
N PRO A 442 13.99 -22.02 -11.34
CA PRO A 442 14.61 -20.98 -12.15
C PRO A 442 14.52 -19.60 -11.49
N ILE A 443 15.64 -18.90 -11.42
CA ILE A 443 15.64 -17.50 -10.99
C ILE A 443 14.98 -16.68 -12.10
N ARG A 444 14.10 -15.75 -11.72
CA ARG A 444 13.43 -14.87 -12.69
C ARG A 444 14.43 -14.08 -13.49
N ALA A 445 14.24 -14.00 -14.80
CA ALA A 445 15.16 -13.31 -15.71
C ALA A 445 15.46 -11.85 -15.31
N ASN A 446 14.47 -11.16 -14.74
CA ASN A 446 14.55 -9.74 -14.34
C ASN A 446 14.95 -9.56 -12.85
N ALA A 447 15.21 -10.62 -12.10
CA ALA A 447 15.47 -10.55 -10.65
C ALA A 447 16.66 -9.63 -10.33
N LYS A 448 17.80 -9.84 -10.99
CA LYS A 448 19.00 -9.05 -10.79
C LYS A 448 18.78 -7.55 -11.00
N GLN A 449 18.16 -7.18 -12.12
CA GLN A 449 17.87 -5.77 -12.42
C GLN A 449 16.92 -5.15 -11.41
N THR A 450 15.94 -5.92 -10.94
CA THR A 450 14.95 -5.46 -9.94
C THR A 450 15.61 -5.21 -8.59
N PHE A 451 16.47 -6.12 -8.11
CA PHE A 451 17.16 -5.95 -6.83
C PHE A 451 18.25 -4.87 -6.88
N GLU A 452 18.96 -4.71 -7.99
CA GLU A 452 19.86 -3.59 -8.23
C GLU A 452 19.12 -2.25 -8.12
N TYR A 453 17.95 -2.13 -8.76
CA TYR A 453 17.12 -0.93 -8.62
C TYR A 453 16.77 -0.59 -7.17
N PHE A 454 16.34 -1.58 -6.37
CA PHE A 454 16.00 -1.35 -4.96
C PHE A 454 17.22 -0.90 -4.16
N ASN A 455 18.37 -1.49 -4.40
CA ASN A 455 19.62 -1.10 -3.77
C ASN A 455 19.99 0.36 -4.10
N ASP A 456 19.93 0.77 -5.38
CA ASP A 456 20.16 2.13 -5.83
C ASP A 456 19.16 3.12 -5.20
N GLN A 457 17.96 2.67 -4.91
CA GLN A 457 16.93 3.46 -4.22
C GLN A 457 17.09 3.46 -2.69
N GLY A 458 18.12 2.82 -2.15
CA GLY A 458 18.41 2.75 -0.72
C GLY A 458 17.39 1.90 0.05
N VAL A 459 16.81 0.88 -0.58
CA VAL A 459 15.95 -0.12 0.04
C VAL A 459 16.76 -1.37 0.32
N ALA A 460 16.87 -1.75 1.58
CA ALA A 460 17.56 -2.98 1.98
C ALA A 460 16.67 -4.20 1.69
N ILE A 461 17.26 -5.25 1.12
CA ILE A 461 16.55 -6.51 0.86
C ILE A 461 16.84 -7.48 2.01
N LYS A 462 15.81 -8.17 2.50
CA LYS A 462 15.89 -9.29 3.44
C LYS A 462 15.20 -10.50 2.84
N VAL A 463 15.91 -11.59 2.69
CA VAL A 463 15.34 -12.84 2.18
C VAL A 463 14.93 -13.70 3.36
N ILE A 464 13.66 -14.13 3.41
CA ILE A 464 13.09 -14.86 4.54
C ILE A 464 12.38 -16.10 3.98
N SER A 465 13.01 -17.27 4.12
CA SER A 465 12.52 -18.52 3.53
C SER A 465 12.46 -19.67 4.55
N GLY A 466 11.55 -20.62 4.31
CA GLY A 466 11.49 -21.88 5.05
C GLY A 466 12.58 -22.90 4.66
N ASP A 467 13.30 -22.64 3.56
CA ASP A 467 14.32 -23.55 3.02
C ASP A 467 15.66 -23.44 3.76
N ASN A 468 16.59 -24.34 3.44
CA ASN A 468 17.94 -24.35 4.00
C ASN A 468 18.65 -23.01 3.78
N PRO A 469 19.27 -22.39 4.81
CA PRO A 469 19.88 -21.07 4.71
C PRO A 469 21.00 -20.97 3.66
N GLY A 470 21.79 -22.00 3.47
CA GLY A 470 22.84 -22.04 2.44
C GLY A 470 22.27 -21.99 1.03
N THR A 471 21.24 -22.80 0.74
CA THR A 471 20.52 -22.79 -0.54
C THR A 471 19.87 -21.43 -0.82
N VAL A 472 19.25 -20.82 0.19
CA VAL A 472 18.60 -19.50 0.06
C VAL A 472 19.64 -18.41 -0.20
N SER A 473 20.80 -18.48 0.48
CA SER A 473 21.92 -17.56 0.28
C SER A 473 22.45 -17.64 -1.16
N GLU A 474 22.65 -18.83 -1.68
CA GLU A 474 23.16 -19.02 -3.06
C GLU A 474 22.19 -18.44 -4.11
N VAL A 475 20.89 -18.75 -4.00
CA VAL A 475 19.86 -18.19 -4.88
C VAL A 475 19.83 -16.65 -4.78
N ALA A 476 19.96 -16.10 -3.58
CA ALA A 476 19.98 -14.65 -3.35
C ALA A 476 21.22 -13.98 -3.96
N LEU A 477 22.40 -14.63 -3.88
CA LEU A 477 23.64 -14.18 -4.52
C LEU A 477 23.50 -14.17 -6.06
N GLN A 478 22.99 -15.25 -6.62
CA GLN A 478 22.75 -15.34 -8.08
C GLN A 478 21.73 -14.31 -8.55
N ALA A 479 20.74 -13.97 -7.73
CA ALA A 479 19.78 -12.90 -7.99
C ALA A 479 20.37 -11.47 -7.79
N GLY A 480 21.62 -11.34 -7.38
CA GLY A 480 22.29 -10.05 -7.20
C GLY A 480 21.92 -9.28 -5.93
N ILE A 481 21.44 -9.96 -4.91
CA ILE A 481 21.08 -9.34 -3.61
C ILE A 481 22.38 -9.09 -2.82
N LEU A 482 22.61 -7.81 -2.47
CA LEU A 482 23.81 -7.41 -1.72
C LEU A 482 23.79 -7.93 -0.28
N GLY A 483 24.92 -8.48 0.16
CA GLY A 483 25.09 -9.01 1.51
C GLY A 483 24.42 -10.38 1.72
N ALA A 484 24.00 -11.07 0.65
CA ALA A 484 23.35 -12.38 0.74
C ALA A 484 24.25 -13.47 1.32
N GLU A 485 25.58 -13.28 1.33
CA GLU A 485 26.56 -14.12 2.03
C GLU A 485 26.37 -14.12 3.55
N ASN A 486 25.72 -13.09 4.10
CA ASN A 486 25.41 -12.99 5.53
C ASN A 486 24.07 -13.68 5.80
N TYR A 487 24.09 -14.96 6.03
CA TYR A 487 22.90 -15.77 6.32
C TYR A 487 22.90 -16.36 7.72
N VAL A 488 21.72 -16.74 8.20
CA VAL A 488 21.51 -17.37 9.50
C VAL A 488 20.43 -18.43 9.46
N ASP A 489 20.61 -19.49 10.24
CA ASP A 489 19.57 -20.48 10.51
C ASP A 489 18.62 -19.96 11.59
N ALA A 490 17.36 -19.74 11.24
CA ALA A 490 16.35 -19.18 12.14
C ALA A 490 16.02 -20.11 13.33
N THR A 491 16.33 -21.39 13.27
CA THR A 491 16.15 -22.31 14.39
C THR A 491 17.04 -21.93 15.59
N THR A 492 18.14 -21.20 15.35
CA THR A 492 19.05 -20.70 16.41
C THR A 492 18.56 -19.41 17.06
N LEU A 493 17.52 -18.77 16.49
CA LEU A 493 16.98 -17.49 16.92
C LEU A 493 15.76 -17.71 17.83
N ASP A 494 15.96 -18.31 18.98
CA ASP A 494 14.94 -18.74 19.95
C ASP A 494 14.33 -17.60 20.78
N THR A 495 15.05 -16.46 20.91
CA THR A 495 14.62 -15.32 21.74
C THR A 495 14.32 -14.07 20.92
N ALA A 496 13.40 -13.24 21.41
CA ALA A 496 13.09 -11.94 20.80
C ALA A 496 14.30 -10.99 20.76
N ALA A 497 15.27 -11.15 21.65
CA ALA A 497 16.51 -10.38 21.65
C ALA A 497 17.41 -10.79 20.48
N LYS A 498 17.66 -12.11 20.31
CA LYS A 498 18.44 -12.63 19.18
C LYS A 498 17.83 -12.25 17.84
N LEU A 499 16.49 -12.35 17.69
CA LEU A 499 15.78 -11.91 16.48
C LEU A 499 16.01 -10.43 16.17
N ARG A 500 15.94 -9.55 17.19
CA ARG A 500 16.15 -8.09 17.01
C ARG A 500 17.59 -7.74 16.63
N ASP A 501 18.57 -8.50 17.06
CA ASP A 501 19.96 -8.27 16.69
C ASP A 501 20.25 -8.89 15.30
N ALA A 502 19.68 -10.05 15.00
CA ALA A 502 19.83 -10.76 13.74
C ALA A 502 19.31 -9.95 12.54
N VAL A 503 18.19 -9.21 12.66
CA VAL A 503 17.64 -8.45 11.54
C VAL A 503 18.53 -7.30 11.05
N GLU A 504 19.45 -6.79 11.90
CA GLU A 504 20.46 -5.80 11.48
C GLU A 504 21.70 -6.48 10.89
N GLN A 505 22.05 -7.67 11.35
CA GLN A 505 23.31 -8.35 11.02
C GLN A 505 23.20 -9.20 9.74
N TYR A 506 22.10 -9.91 9.55
CA TYR A 506 21.93 -10.88 8.47
C TYR A 506 21.01 -10.37 7.36
N THR A 507 21.28 -10.79 6.14
CA THR A 507 20.47 -10.48 4.95
C THR A 507 19.53 -11.65 4.62
N VAL A 508 19.98 -12.89 4.85
CA VAL A 508 19.24 -14.11 4.52
C VAL A 508 18.91 -14.88 5.78
N PHE A 509 17.65 -15.29 5.90
CA PHE A 509 17.10 -16.09 6.99
C PHE A 509 16.53 -17.38 6.41
N GLY A 510 17.10 -18.52 6.75
CA GLY A 510 16.62 -19.84 6.33
C GLY A 510 15.96 -20.62 7.45
N ARG A 511 15.21 -21.67 7.12
CA ARG A 511 14.42 -22.52 8.05
C ARG A 511 13.46 -21.72 8.94
N VAL A 512 12.89 -20.65 8.37
CA VAL A 512 11.99 -19.74 9.08
C VAL A 512 10.58 -20.32 9.12
N THR A 513 9.97 -20.40 10.31
CA THR A 513 8.55 -20.74 10.45
C THR A 513 7.65 -19.54 10.20
N PRO A 514 6.34 -19.72 9.88
CA PRO A 514 5.41 -18.60 9.67
C PRO A 514 5.37 -17.61 10.85
N LYS A 515 5.35 -18.11 12.09
CA LYS A 515 5.44 -17.27 13.31
C LYS A 515 6.75 -16.49 13.41
N GLN A 516 7.87 -17.08 12.96
CA GLN A 516 9.15 -16.38 12.94
C GLN A 516 9.22 -15.34 11.83
N LYS A 517 8.64 -15.59 10.63
CA LYS A 517 8.49 -14.57 9.56
C LYS A 517 7.80 -13.31 10.12
N GLN A 518 6.69 -13.48 10.81
CA GLN A 518 5.96 -12.41 11.49
C GLN A 518 6.83 -11.65 12.50
N LYS A 519 7.55 -12.37 13.37
CA LYS A 519 8.44 -11.78 14.40
C LYS A 519 9.61 -11.00 13.78
N LEU A 520 10.16 -11.46 12.65
CA LEU A 520 11.23 -10.77 11.93
C LEU A 520 10.74 -9.41 11.37
N VAL A 521 9.56 -9.39 10.76
CA VAL A 521 8.92 -8.14 10.29
C VAL A 521 8.72 -7.18 11.46
N LYS A 522 8.13 -7.62 12.57
CA LYS A 522 7.95 -6.80 13.79
C LYS A 522 9.29 -6.31 14.36
N ALA A 523 10.33 -7.13 14.32
CA ALA A 523 11.65 -6.74 14.81
C ALA A 523 12.25 -5.59 13.97
N LEU A 524 12.10 -5.64 12.65
CA LEU A 524 12.50 -4.55 11.73
C LEU A 524 11.72 -3.26 12.03
N GLN A 525 10.40 -3.34 12.21
CA GLN A 525 9.55 -2.18 12.54
C GLN A 525 9.93 -1.57 13.90
N ILE A 526 10.23 -2.39 14.93
CA ILE A 526 10.71 -1.92 16.23
C ILE A 526 12.05 -1.18 16.10
N LYS A 527 12.90 -1.56 15.14
CA LYS A 527 14.15 -0.84 14.82
C LYS A 527 13.89 0.48 14.08
N GLY A 528 12.66 0.75 13.66
CA GLY A 528 12.21 1.98 13.01
C GLY A 528 12.26 1.94 11.48
N HIS A 529 12.28 0.75 10.91
CA HIS A 529 12.14 0.54 9.48
C HIS A 529 10.68 0.54 9.04
N THR A 530 10.45 0.94 7.80
CA THR A 530 9.18 0.78 7.10
C THR A 530 9.30 -0.43 6.19
N VAL A 531 8.59 -1.49 6.54
CA VAL A 531 8.79 -2.83 5.99
C VAL A 531 7.73 -3.17 4.95
N ALA A 532 8.15 -3.54 3.74
CA ALA A 532 7.29 -4.27 2.82
C ALA A 532 7.58 -5.77 2.91
N MET A 533 6.54 -6.60 2.82
CA MET A 533 6.65 -8.06 2.75
C MET A 533 6.03 -8.57 1.47
N THR A 534 6.79 -9.35 0.69
CA THR A 534 6.26 -10.08 -0.45
C THR A 534 6.13 -11.55 -0.12
N GLY A 535 5.05 -12.17 -0.58
CA GLY A 535 4.83 -13.59 -0.42
C GLY A 535 3.83 -14.13 -1.45
N ASP A 536 3.88 -15.42 -1.72
CA ASP A 536 2.97 -16.13 -2.61
C ASP A 536 2.22 -17.26 -1.90
N GLY A 537 2.68 -17.63 -0.71
CA GLY A 537 2.16 -18.76 0.07
C GLY A 537 1.33 -18.35 1.28
N VAL A 538 0.57 -19.32 1.77
CA VAL A 538 -0.22 -19.23 3.02
C VAL A 538 0.68 -18.90 4.21
N ASN A 539 1.92 -19.41 4.20
CA ASN A 539 2.92 -19.22 5.24
C ASN A 539 3.38 -17.77 5.44
N ASP A 540 3.11 -16.90 4.45
CA ASP A 540 3.51 -15.50 4.46
C ASP A 540 2.44 -14.56 5.01
N ILE A 541 1.18 -15.01 5.07
CA ILE A 541 0.01 -14.17 5.37
C ILE A 541 0.18 -13.41 6.68
N LEU A 542 0.67 -14.08 7.74
CA LEU A 542 0.89 -13.44 9.05
C LEU A 542 1.93 -12.32 8.98
N ALA A 543 3.03 -12.55 8.27
CA ALA A 543 4.08 -11.56 8.09
C ALA A 543 3.61 -10.41 7.18
N MET A 544 2.83 -10.72 6.13
CA MET A 544 2.24 -9.75 5.22
C MET A 544 1.25 -8.82 5.94
N LYS A 545 0.41 -9.34 6.83
CA LYS A 545 -0.55 -8.52 7.61
C LYS A 545 0.12 -7.57 8.59
N ASP A 546 1.23 -7.98 9.18
CA ASP A 546 1.97 -7.13 10.12
C ASP A 546 2.92 -6.14 9.43
N ALA A 547 3.26 -6.35 8.16
CA ALA A 547 4.08 -5.43 7.39
C ALA A 547 3.37 -4.08 7.16
N ASP A 548 4.15 -3.00 6.98
CA ASP A 548 3.59 -1.69 6.62
C ASP A 548 2.98 -1.70 5.22
N CYS A 549 3.48 -2.59 4.35
CA CYS A 549 2.90 -2.89 3.04
C CYS A 549 3.09 -4.36 2.69
N SER A 550 2.07 -4.99 2.12
CA SER A 550 2.10 -6.37 1.67
C SER A 550 1.85 -6.50 0.17
N VAL A 551 2.61 -7.40 -0.46
CA VAL A 551 2.54 -7.63 -1.90
C VAL A 551 2.41 -9.13 -2.16
N ALA A 552 1.41 -9.53 -2.93
CA ALA A 552 1.23 -10.92 -3.36
C ALA A 552 1.41 -11.09 -4.87
N MET A 553 1.77 -12.31 -5.26
CA MET A 553 1.76 -12.77 -6.64
C MET A 553 0.41 -13.44 -6.92
N ALA A 554 -0.24 -13.11 -8.04
CA ALA A 554 -1.54 -13.71 -8.39
C ALA A 554 -1.44 -15.23 -8.69
N SER A 555 -0.24 -15.73 -9.06
CA SER A 555 0.02 -17.16 -9.22
C SER A 555 0.19 -17.94 -7.91
N GLY A 556 0.25 -17.22 -6.79
CA GLY A 556 0.37 -17.81 -5.46
C GLY A 556 -0.97 -18.31 -4.91
N SER A 557 -1.04 -18.50 -3.59
CA SER A 557 -2.29 -18.89 -2.94
C SER A 557 -3.33 -17.77 -3.00
N GLU A 558 -4.57 -18.13 -3.21
CA GLU A 558 -5.71 -17.20 -3.23
C GLU A 558 -5.80 -16.43 -1.91
N ALA A 559 -5.57 -17.11 -0.80
CA ALA A 559 -5.54 -16.51 0.54
C ALA A 559 -4.46 -15.42 0.69
N ALA A 560 -3.26 -15.62 0.11
CA ALA A 560 -2.21 -14.59 0.11
C ALA A 560 -2.61 -13.39 -0.75
N ALA A 561 -3.20 -13.63 -1.93
CA ALA A 561 -3.68 -12.57 -2.80
C ALA A 561 -4.80 -11.73 -2.15
N GLN A 562 -5.73 -12.36 -1.43
CA GLN A 562 -6.80 -11.66 -0.70
C GLN A 562 -6.28 -10.88 0.53
N ALA A 563 -5.27 -11.41 1.22
CA ALA A 563 -4.68 -10.77 2.39
C ALA A 563 -3.74 -9.60 2.05
N ALA A 564 -3.24 -9.54 0.82
CA ALA A 564 -2.28 -8.53 0.38
C ALA A 564 -2.94 -7.19 0.09
N GLN A 565 -2.20 -6.11 0.32
CA GLN A 565 -2.61 -4.75 -0.06
C GLN A 565 -2.37 -4.48 -1.56
N VAL A 566 -1.39 -5.16 -2.14
CA VAL A 566 -0.99 -5.04 -3.55
C VAL A 566 -0.89 -6.44 -4.16
N VAL A 567 -1.48 -6.66 -5.33
CA VAL A 567 -1.39 -7.93 -6.06
C VAL A 567 -0.81 -7.69 -7.44
N LEU A 568 0.25 -8.44 -7.78
CA LEU A 568 0.84 -8.46 -9.12
C LEU A 568 0.09 -9.51 -9.96
N LEU A 569 -0.82 -9.05 -10.83
CA LEU A 569 -1.77 -9.92 -11.55
C LEU A 569 -1.11 -10.84 -12.59
N ASP A 570 0.03 -10.44 -13.14
CA ASP A 570 0.85 -11.31 -14.01
C ASP A 570 1.98 -12.03 -13.27
N SER A 571 1.99 -11.87 -11.94
CA SER A 571 3.01 -12.46 -11.06
C SER A 571 4.45 -12.10 -11.43
N ASP A 572 4.66 -10.96 -12.12
CA ASP A 572 5.98 -10.47 -12.46
C ASP A 572 6.48 -9.46 -11.42
N PHE A 573 7.45 -9.89 -10.62
CA PHE A 573 8.09 -9.05 -9.59
C PHE A 573 8.82 -7.82 -10.17
N ALA A 574 9.12 -7.81 -11.48
CA ALA A 574 9.73 -6.68 -12.16
C ALA A 574 8.84 -5.41 -12.19
N HIS A 575 7.55 -5.53 -11.85
CA HIS A 575 6.67 -4.36 -11.70
C HIS A 575 6.84 -3.62 -10.36
N MET A 576 7.50 -4.22 -9.36
CA MET A 576 7.69 -3.58 -8.04
C MET A 576 8.45 -2.24 -8.09
N PRO A 577 9.51 -2.05 -8.90
CA PRO A 577 10.11 -0.74 -9.13
C PRO A 577 9.11 0.33 -9.52
N ASP A 578 8.18 0.02 -10.41
CA ASP A 578 7.13 0.94 -10.85
C ASP A 578 6.16 1.31 -9.74
N VAL A 579 5.80 0.35 -8.90
CA VAL A 579 4.91 0.55 -7.75
C VAL A 579 5.53 1.53 -6.75
N VAL A 580 6.77 1.31 -6.36
CA VAL A 580 7.52 2.21 -5.46
C VAL A 580 7.72 3.59 -6.09
N TYR A 581 8.04 3.63 -7.38
CA TYR A 581 8.19 4.89 -8.12
C TYR A 581 6.90 5.71 -8.13
N GLU A 582 5.75 5.10 -8.44
CA GLU A 582 4.46 5.78 -8.44
C GLU A 582 4.09 6.27 -7.03
N GLY A 583 4.35 5.48 -6.01
CA GLY A 583 4.16 5.90 -4.62
C GLY A 583 4.98 7.17 -4.27
N ARG A 584 6.28 7.16 -4.58
CA ARG A 584 7.17 8.32 -4.35
C ARG A 584 6.71 9.54 -5.14
N ARG A 585 6.32 9.36 -6.40
CA ARG A 585 5.79 10.43 -7.25
C ARG A 585 4.57 11.10 -6.61
N VAL A 586 3.60 10.30 -6.15
CA VAL A 586 2.37 10.82 -5.53
C VAL A 586 2.70 11.60 -4.26
N VAL A 587 3.38 10.99 -3.31
CA VAL A 587 3.64 11.61 -2.00
C VAL A 587 4.48 12.88 -2.13
N ASN A 588 5.54 12.87 -2.94
CA ASN A 588 6.37 14.05 -3.17
C ASN A 588 5.61 15.19 -3.84
N ASN A 589 4.78 14.86 -4.86
CA ASN A 589 4.02 15.88 -5.57
C ASN A 589 2.89 16.44 -4.73
N VAL A 590 2.17 15.60 -3.97
CA VAL A 590 1.16 16.07 -3.00
C VAL A 590 1.80 16.94 -1.93
N GLN A 591 2.97 16.55 -1.39
CA GLN A 591 3.69 17.35 -0.40
C GLN A 591 4.11 18.72 -0.95
N ARG A 592 4.58 18.78 -2.20
CA ARG A 592 4.94 20.01 -2.89
C ARG A 592 3.74 20.93 -3.06
N SER A 593 2.65 20.41 -3.58
CA SER A 593 1.42 21.17 -3.79
C SER A 593 0.77 21.60 -2.48
N ALA A 594 0.78 20.73 -1.46
CA ALA A 594 0.31 21.08 -0.11
C ALA A 594 1.07 22.28 0.46
N SER A 595 2.39 22.37 0.18
CA SER A 595 3.18 23.53 0.62
C SER A 595 2.73 24.82 -0.05
N LEU A 596 2.38 24.79 -1.36
CA LEU A 596 1.82 25.97 -2.06
C LEU A 596 0.49 26.43 -1.48
N PHE A 597 -0.45 25.49 -1.25
CA PHE A 597 -1.75 25.84 -0.64
C PHE A 597 -1.57 26.43 0.77
N LEU A 598 -0.66 25.86 1.57
CA LEU A 598 -0.49 26.26 2.95
C LEU A 598 0.13 27.65 3.08
N VAL A 599 0.94 28.10 2.11
CA VAL A 599 1.44 29.50 2.06
C VAL A 599 0.30 30.49 2.14
N LYS A 600 -0.73 30.35 1.26
CA LYS A 600 -1.88 31.22 1.22
C LYS A 600 -2.66 31.20 2.55
N ASN A 601 -2.84 29.99 3.10
CA ASN A 601 -3.59 29.82 4.34
C ASN A 601 -2.87 30.48 5.52
N ILE A 602 -1.54 30.32 5.62
CA ILE A 602 -0.71 30.98 6.63
C ILE A 602 -0.77 32.50 6.47
N PHE A 603 -0.62 33.00 5.23
CA PHE A 603 -0.76 34.43 4.94
C PHE A 603 -2.10 34.97 5.40
N SER A 604 -3.20 34.36 4.94
CA SER A 604 -4.55 34.87 5.23
C SER A 604 -4.89 34.83 6.72
N LEU A 605 -4.46 33.77 7.43
CA LEU A 605 -4.62 33.66 8.86
C LEU A 605 -3.85 34.76 9.62
N LEU A 606 -2.56 34.91 9.33
CA LEU A 606 -1.71 35.89 10.00
C LEU A 606 -2.06 37.29 9.62
N MET A 607 -2.47 37.55 8.37
CA MET A 607 -2.95 38.86 7.92
C MET A 607 -4.29 39.23 8.57
N ALA A 608 -5.16 38.27 8.80
CA ALA A 608 -6.38 38.48 9.59
C ALA A 608 -6.06 38.90 11.03
N VAL A 609 -5.13 38.19 11.70
CA VAL A 609 -4.64 38.54 13.04
C VAL A 609 -3.96 39.90 13.02
N PHE A 610 -3.12 40.20 12.05
CA PHE A 610 -2.46 41.50 11.87
C PHE A 610 -3.49 42.63 11.72
N SER A 611 -4.52 42.44 10.90
CA SER A 611 -5.61 43.40 10.70
C SER A 611 -6.38 43.66 12.01
N MET A 612 -6.63 42.60 12.80
CA MET A 612 -7.29 42.73 14.11
C MET A 612 -6.43 43.50 15.11
N VAL A 613 -5.13 43.22 15.19
CA VAL A 613 -4.22 43.88 16.15
C VAL A 613 -4.05 45.35 15.84
N LEU A 614 -3.95 45.70 14.56
CA LEU A 614 -3.71 47.09 14.11
C LEU A 614 -5.02 47.86 13.85
N MET A 615 -6.18 47.25 14.10
CA MET A 615 -7.50 47.87 13.88
C MET A 615 -7.71 48.34 12.43
N ILE A 616 -7.18 47.60 11.45
CA ILE A 616 -7.36 47.93 10.04
C ILE A 616 -8.32 46.91 9.38
N THR A 617 -9.01 47.33 8.34
CA THR A 617 -9.84 46.44 7.54
C THR A 617 -8.94 45.49 6.73
N TYR A 618 -9.33 44.22 6.59
CA TYR A 618 -8.56 43.24 5.79
C TYR A 618 -8.35 43.76 4.35
N PRO A 619 -7.11 43.78 3.83
CA PRO A 619 -6.76 44.63 2.70
C PRO A 619 -7.13 44.09 1.32
N LEU A 620 -7.55 42.83 1.20
CA LEU A 620 -7.85 42.19 -0.10
C LEU A 620 -9.36 41.99 -0.32
N GLU A 621 -9.74 41.91 -1.58
CA GLU A 621 -11.08 41.48 -2.00
C GLU A 621 -11.08 39.98 -2.43
N PRO A 622 -12.24 39.25 -2.34
CA PRO A 622 -12.35 37.83 -2.72
C PRO A 622 -11.93 37.56 -4.15
N ALA A 623 -12.21 38.43 -5.08
CA ALA A 623 -11.82 38.31 -6.49
C ALA A 623 -10.27 38.34 -6.66
N GLN A 624 -9.57 39.18 -5.88
CA GLN A 624 -8.12 39.27 -5.86
C GLN A 624 -7.49 38.00 -5.28
N VAL A 625 -8.04 37.47 -4.19
CA VAL A 625 -7.60 36.20 -3.59
C VAL A 625 -7.79 35.05 -4.60
N SER A 626 -8.89 35.06 -5.37
CA SER A 626 -9.15 34.05 -6.41
C SER A 626 -8.13 34.13 -7.55
N LEU A 627 -7.75 35.34 -7.99
CA LEU A 627 -6.72 35.57 -9.01
C LEU A 627 -5.36 34.97 -8.58
N ILE A 628 -4.90 35.31 -7.37
CA ILE A 628 -3.66 34.78 -6.79
C ILE A 628 -3.71 33.26 -6.70
N SER A 629 -4.79 32.73 -6.11
CA SER A 629 -4.96 31.28 -5.92
C SER A 629 -4.95 30.52 -7.25
N MET A 630 -5.54 31.07 -8.32
CA MET A 630 -5.60 30.42 -9.62
C MET A 630 -4.23 30.28 -10.26
N PHE A 631 -3.42 31.36 -10.31
CA PHE A 631 -2.18 31.39 -11.09
C PHE A 631 -0.92 31.07 -10.30
N THR A 632 -0.91 31.25 -8.97
CA THR A 632 0.27 30.93 -8.16
C THR A 632 0.18 29.60 -7.44
N ILE A 633 -1.04 29.00 -7.29
CA ILE A 633 -1.26 27.82 -6.47
C ILE A 633 -1.99 26.72 -7.26
N GLY A 634 -3.24 26.97 -7.69
CA GLY A 634 -4.12 25.95 -8.22
C GLY A 634 -3.63 25.35 -9.54
N ALA A 635 -3.52 26.20 -10.58
CA ALA A 635 -3.07 25.73 -11.89
C ALA A 635 -1.64 25.16 -11.87
N PRO A 636 -0.61 25.82 -11.27
CA PRO A 636 0.71 25.23 -11.20
C PRO A 636 0.75 24.00 -10.29
N GLY A 637 0.01 23.97 -9.19
CA GLY A 637 -0.06 22.81 -8.30
C GLY A 637 -0.61 21.56 -9.00
N PHE A 638 -1.65 21.72 -9.82
CA PHE A 638 -2.22 20.65 -10.62
C PHE A 638 -1.24 20.15 -11.70
N LEU A 639 -0.66 21.06 -12.48
CA LEU A 639 0.27 20.69 -13.55
C LEU A 639 1.53 20.01 -13.03
N LEU A 640 2.06 20.48 -11.90
CA LEU A 640 3.23 19.89 -11.25
C LEU A 640 2.92 18.56 -10.54
N ALA A 641 1.66 18.25 -10.21
CA ALA A 641 1.29 16.96 -9.64
C ALA A 641 1.51 15.79 -10.60
N LEU A 642 1.55 16.05 -11.91
CA LEU A 642 1.78 15.05 -12.95
C LEU A 642 3.27 14.78 -13.21
N GLU A 643 4.17 15.53 -12.59
CA GLU A 643 5.60 15.43 -12.82
C GLU A 643 6.20 14.12 -12.30
N PRO A 644 7.15 13.50 -13.04
CA PRO A 644 7.97 12.40 -12.52
C PRO A 644 8.81 12.86 -11.31
N ASN A 645 8.74 12.12 -10.20
CA ASN A 645 9.54 12.41 -9.01
C ASN A 645 9.99 11.12 -8.34
N LYS A 646 11.30 10.85 -8.33
CA LYS A 646 11.92 9.63 -7.79
C LYS A 646 12.48 9.80 -6.39
N ASN A 647 12.48 11.03 -5.84
CA ASN A 647 13.17 11.31 -4.60
C ASN A 647 12.64 10.48 -3.45
N ARG A 648 13.54 9.99 -2.60
CA ARG A 648 13.19 9.29 -1.36
C ARG A 648 12.42 10.23 -0.44
N ILE A 649 11.39 9.70 0.22
CA ILE A 649 10.58 10.45 1.16
C ILE A 649 11.27 10.40 2.53
N GLU A 650 11.60 11.57 3.06
CA GLU A 650 12.22 11.70 4.37
C GLU A 650 11.34 12.52 5.31
N GLY A 651 11.31 12.14 6.58
CA GLY A 651 10.59 12.85 7.63
C GLY A 651 9.07 12.77 7.53
N ARG A 652 8.39 13.52 8.42
CA ARG A 652 6.93 13.55 8.50
C ARG A 652 6.33 14.51 7.48
N PHE A 653 5.21 14.13 6.87
CA PHE A 653 4.52 14.91 5.84
C PHE A 653 4.22 16.35 6.32
N ILE A 654 3.56 16.51 7.46
CA ILE A 654 3.14 17.82 7.99
C ILE A 654 4.33 18.73 8.28
N THR A 655 5.40 18.19 8.85
CA THR A 655 6.61 18.97 9.19
C THR A 655 7.28 19.51 7.92
N ASN A 656 7.39 18.68 6.89
CA ASN A 656 7.98 19.07 5.62
C ASN A 656 7.14 20.13 4.90
N VAL A 657 5.83 19.98 4.91
CA VAL A 657 4.91 20.95 4.29
C VAL A 657 4.97 22.30 5.01
N LEU A 658 4.91 22.30 6.35
CA LEU A 658 4.97 23.52 7.15
C LEU A 658 6.30 24.26 6.99
N LEU A 659 7.43 23.56 7.08
CA LEU A 659 8.75 24.19 6.94
C LEU A 659 8.99 24.81 5.56
N LYS A 660 8.36 24.25 4.50
CA LYS A 660 8.41 24.80 3.15
C LYS A 660 7.45 25.99 2.95
N ALA A 661 6.29 25.98 3.63
CA ALA A 661 5.25 27.01 3.46
C ALA A 661 5.48 28.25 4.34
N LEU A 662 6.03 28.06 5.54
CA LEU A 662 6.16 29.13 6.55
C LEU A 662 6.99 30.34 6.07
N PRO A 663 8.16 30.16 5.40
CA PRO A 663 8.93 31.30 4.88
C PRO A 663 8.12 32.18 3.94
N GLY A 664 7.38 31.56 3.01
CA GLY A 664 6.53 32.28 2.06
C GLY A 664 5.39 33.03 2.75
N GLY A 665 4.61 32.35 3.60
CA GLY A 665 3.50 32.99 4.31
C GLY A 665 3.93 34.15 5.23
N LEU A 666 5.08 34.02 5.90
CA LEU A 666 5.62 35.11 6.72
C LEU A 666 6.13 36.28 5.85
N THR A 667 6.77 35.99 4.73
CA THR A 667 7.20 37.03 3.77
C THR A 667 6.00 37.83 3.27
N ASP A 668 4.92 37.13 2.90
CA ASP A 668 3.68 37.74 2.43
C ASP A 668 3.08 38.68 3.48
N VAL A 669 2.97 38.22 4.73
CA VAL A 669 2.41 39.04 5.82
C VAL A 669 3.23 40.29 6.10
N ILE A 670 4.55 40.16 6.16
CA ILE A 670 5.46 41.28 6.45
C ILE A 670 5.45 42.29 5.28
N ALA A 671 5.56 41.82 4.05
CA ALA A 671 5.61 42.69 2.88
C ALA A 671 4.28 43.42 2.65
N VAL A 672 3.16 42.67 2.69
CA VAL A 672 1.80 43.27 2.52
C VAL A 672 1.42 44.11 3.70
N GLY A 673 1.69 43.70 4.94
CA GLY A 673 1.42 44.46 6.14
C GLY A 673 2.13 45.81 6.13
N ALA A 674 3.42 45.82 5.79
CA ALA A 674 4.20 47.08 5.67
C ALA A 674 3.69 47.97 4.52
N LEU A 675 3.34 47.36 3.37
CA LEU A 675 2.75 48.08 2.23
C LEU A 675 1.41 48.74 2.63
N VAL A 676 0.53 48.05 3.33
CA VAL A 676 -0.76 48.56 3.78
C VAL A 676 -0.58 49.71 4.80
N MET A 677 0.32 49.53 5.77
CA MET A 677 0.64 50.59 6.76
C MET A 677 1.18 51.83 6.10
N LEU A 678 2.15 51.72 5.21
CA LEU A 678 2.69 52.87 4.50
C LEU A 678 1.69 53.51 3.52
N GLY A 679 0.86 52.70 2.89
CA GLY A 679 -0.25 53.18 2.06
C GLY A 679 -1.21 54.05 2.83
N SER A 680 -1.57 53.64 4.03
CA SER A 680 -2.38 54.47 4.96
C SER A 680 -1.68 55.77 5.38
N VAL A 681 -0.39 55.71 5.74
CA VAL A 681 0.42 56.90 6.10
C VAL A 681 0.51 57.91 4.95
N PHE A 682 0.68 57.42 3.72
CA PHE A 682 0.72 58.28 2.51
C PHE A 682 -0.66 58.67 1.96
N GLY A 683 -1.75 58.30 2.62
CA GLY A 683 -3.12 58.63 2.20
C GLY A 683 -3.49 58.05 0.82
N LEU A 684 -2.99 56.89 0.49
CA LEU A 684 -3.28 56.22 -0.80
C LEU A 684 -4.67 55.61 -0.78
N PRO A 685 -5.38 55.57 -1.93
CA PRO A 685 -6.68 54.93 -2.01
C PRO A 685 -6.60 53.44 -1.71
N ASP A 686 -7.47 52.92 -0.85
CA ASP A 686 -7.48 51.49 -0.42
C ASP A 686 -7.53 50.52 -1.58
N ALA A 687 -8.30 50.82 -2.63
CA ALA A 687 -8.38 49.95 -3.83
C ALA A 687 -7.06 49.86 -4.60
N SER A 688 -6.25 50.97 -4.60
CA SER A 688 -4.93 50.97 -5.20
C SER A 688 -3.94 50.13 -4.37
N VAL A 689 -4.01 50.29 -3.01
CA VAL A 689 -3.20 49.53 -2.06
C VAL A 689 -3.53 48.04 -2.15
N ALA A 690 -4.81 47.67 -2.23
CA ALA A 690 -5.26 46.27 -2.43
C ALA A 690 -4.72 45.68 -3.75
N THR A 691 -4.72 46.46 -4.83
CA THR A 691 -4.12 46.01 -6.11
C THR A 691 -2.62 45.82 -5.99
N ALA A 692 -1.89 46.74 -5.36
CA ALA A 692 -0.45 46.59 -5.12
C ALA A 692 -0.14 45.41 -4.23
N ALA A 693 -0.92 45.17 -3.16
CA ALA A 693 -0.82 43.98 -2.32
C ALA A 693 -1.01 42.68 -3.12
N THR A 694 -2.00 42.65 -4.00
CA THR A 694 -2.28 41.49 -4.89
C THR A 694 -1.07 41.19 -5.79
N LEU A 695 -0.42 42.21 -6.35
CA LEU A 695 0.76 42.04 -7.21
C LEU A 695 1.99 41.60 -6.40
N VAL A 696 2.21 42.17 -5.20
CA VAL A 696 3.33 41.72 -4.31
C VAL A 696 3.14 40.26 -3.92
N LEU A 697 1.93 39.84 -3.54
CA LEU A 697 1.61 38.44 -3.23
C LEU A 697 1.82 37.52 -4.44
N SER A 698 1.48 38.00 -5.65
CA SER A 698 1.72 37.22 -6.87
C SER A 698 3.21 37.05 -7.14
N VAL A 699 4.02 38.09 -6.92
CA VAL A 699 5.50 38.03 -7.07
C VAL A 699 6.08 37.01 -6.07
N VAL A 700 5.70 37.09 -4.79
CA VAL A 700 6.15 36.13 -3.77
C VAL A 700 5.67 34.72 -4.10
N GLY A 701 4.40 34.57 -4.55
CA GLY A 701 3.85 33.30 -4.97
C GLY A 701 4.67 32.64 -6.10
N PHE A 702 5.11 33.41 -7.09
CA PHE A 702 6.00 32.89 -8.14
C PHE A 702 7.41 32.58 -7.62
N MET A 703 7.97 33.36 -6.70
CA MET A 703 9.26 33.04 -6.05
C MET A 703 9.17 31.69 -5.32
N ILE A 704 8.09 31.43 -4.59
CA ILE A 704 7.85 30.19 -3.90
C ILE A 704 7.67 29.04 -4.91
N LEU A 705 6.87 29.27 -5.96
CA LEU A 705 6.66 28.29 -7.04
C LEU A 705 7.98 27.90 -7.68
N PHE A 706 8.85 28.88 -7.94
CA PHE A 706 10.18 28.66 -8.49
C PHE A 706 11.04 27.80 -7.55
N LYS A 707 11.12 28.18 -6.28
CA LYS A 707 11.90 27.47 -5.24
C LYS A 707 11.43 26.03 -5.02
N ILE A 708 10.13 25.80 -4.95
CA ILE A 708 9.54 24.46 -4.74
C ILE A 708 9.70 23.59 -5.99
N SER A 709 9.87 24.20 -7.17
CA SER A 709 10.03 23.50 -8.44
C SER A 709 11.47 23.06 -8.72
N GLU A 710 12.45 23.45 -7.92
CA GLU A 710 13.86 23.03 -8.08
C GLU A 710 14.01 21.50 -7.96
N PRO A 711 14.85 20.84 -8.79
CA PRO A 711 15.56 21.39 -9.96
C PRO A 711 14.61 21.65 -11.15
N LEU A 712 14.86 22.72 -11.89
CA LEU A 712 13.99 23.13 -13.01
C LEU A 712 14.25 22.31 -14.27
N ASN A 713 13.18 21.98 -14.98
CA ASN A 713 13.20 21.34 -16.29
C ASN A 713 12.34 22.12 -17.29
N LYS A 714 12.36 21.74 -18.59
CA LYS A 714 11.62 22.43 -19.65
C LYS A 714 10.11 22.53 -19.38
N MET A 715 9.51 21.48 -18.81
CA MET A 715 8.09 21.46 -18.45
C MET A 715 7.79 22.51 -17.35
N LYS A 716 8.61 22.58 -16.32
CA LYS A 716 8.44 23.51 -15.19
C LYS A 716 8.57 24.97 -15.65
N TYR A 717 9.55 25.27 -16.51
CA TYR A 717 9.65 26.59 -17.13
C TYR A 717 8.38 26.94 -17.92
N GLY A 718 7.83 25.98 -18.69
CA GLY A 718 6.57 26.17 -19.42
C GLY A 718 5.39 26.43 -18.49
N VAL A 719 5.28 25.69 -17.38
CA VAL A 719 4.23 25.89 -16.37
C VAL A 719 4.33 27.27 -15.73
N ILE A 720 5.53 27.68 -15.27
CA ILE A 720 5.75 28.99 -14.67
C ILE A 720 5.42 30.10 -15.66
N PHE A 721 5.93 30.01 -16.90
CA PHE A 721 5.68 31.00 -17.94
C PHE A 721 4.18 31.13 -18.26
N LEU A 722 3.47 30.02 -18.43
CA LEU A 722 2.03 30.00 -18.71
C LEU A 722 1.24 30.71 -17.59
N ASN A 723 1.59 30.46 -16.34
CA ASN A 723 0.91 31.08 -15.20
C ASN A 723 1.24 32.57 -15.05
N ILE A 724 2.49 32.99 -15.28
CA ILE A 724 2.85 34.41 -15.34
C ILE A 724 2.10 35.10 -16.46
N PHE A 725 2.09 34.52 -17.65
CA PHE A 725 1.34 35.05 -18.81
C PHE A 725 -0.16 35.17 -18.48
N GLY A 726 -0.77 34.13 -17.88
CA GLY A 726 -2.17 34.13 -17.47
C GLY A 726 -2.50 35.22 -16.45
N LEU A 727 -1.62 35.44 -15.47
CA LEU A 727 -1.76 36.50 -14.47
C LEU A 727 -1.70 37.88 -15.14
N VAL A 728 -0.70 38.13 -15.98
CA VAL A 728 -0.52 39.42 -16.69
C VAL A 728 -1.69 39.66 -17.64
N PHE A 729 -2.13 38.66 -18.41
CA PHE A 729 -3.31 38.74 -19.28
C PHE A 729 -4.57 39.12 -18.46
N SER A 730 -4.80 38.42 -17.33
CA SER A 730 -5.93 38.71 -16.45
C SER A 730 -5.85 40.10 -15.83
N GLY A 731 -4.67 40.54 -15.46
CA GLY A 731 -4.43 41.89 -14.90
C GLY A 731 -4.70 43.01 -15.90
N ILE A 732 -4.47 42.78 -17.20
CA ILE A 732 -4.73 43.78 -18.25
C ILE A 732 -6.18 43.70 -18.76
N PHE A 733 -6.63 42.53 -19.19
CA PHE A 733 -7.91 42.37 -19.89
C PHE A 733 -9.10 42.08 -18.98
N LEU A 734 -8.87 41.45 -17.82
CA LEU A 734 -9.91 41.06 -16.87
C LEU A 734 -9.86 41.89 -15.56
N LYS A 735 -9.26 43.05 -15.61
CA LYS A 735 -9.03 43.95 -14.48
C LYS A 735 -10.30 44.21 -13.66
N LYS A 736 -11.45 44.49 -14.33
CA LYS A 736 -12.74 44.69 -13.65
C LYS A 736 -13.26 43.43 -12.96
N LEU A 737 -13.04 42.24 -13.55
CA LEU A 737 -13.49 40.96 -12.98
C LEU A 737 -12.77 40.66 -11.67
N PHE A 738 -11.46 40.90 -11.63
CA PHE A 738 -10.61 40.61 -10.46
C PHE A 738 -10.45 41.80 -9.49
N ALA A 739 -11.34 42.81 -9.58
CA ALA A 739 -11.33 43.95 -8.69
C ALA A 739 -9.99 44.70 -8.62
N LEU A 740 -9.25 44.78 -9.72
CA LEU A 740 -7.99 45.52 -9.81
C LEU A 740 -8.30 46.98 -10.19
N SER A 741 -7.65 47.92 -9.47
CA SER A 741 -7.81 49.37 -9.67
C SER A 741 -6.54 49.97 -10.26
N ASP A 742 -6.66 51.17 -10.84
CA ASP A 742 -5.51 51.94 -11.29
C ASP A 742 -4.67 52.39 -10.09
N MET A 743 -3.37 52.27 -10.21
CA MET A 743 -2.42 52.60 -9.17
C MET A 743 -1.77 53.97 -9.44
N SER A 744 -1.64 54.79 -8.44
CA SER A 744 -0.86 56.01 -8.51
C SER A 744 0.66 55.69 -8.60
N ASN A 745 1.43 56.62 -9.16
CA ASN A 745 2.90 56.43 -9.24
C ASN A 745 3.56 56.13 -7.88
N ARG A 746 3.04 56.69 -6.81
CA ARG A 746 3.48 56.41 -5.45
C ARG A 746 3.18 54.99 -5.01
N CYS A 747 1.99 54.51 -5.36
CA CYS A 747 1.59 53.14 -5.07
C CYS A 747 2.44 52.11 -5.86
N ILE A 748 2.70 52.39 -7.14
CA ILE A 748 3.62 51.59 -7.98
C ILE A 748 5.01 51.52 -7.39
N LEU A 749 5.56 52.66 -6.94
CA LEU A 749 6.90 52.69 -6.30
C LEU A 749 6.92 51.81 -5.06
N LEU A 750 5.92 51.93 -4.15
CA LEU A 750 5.83 51.07 -2.98
C LEU A 750 5.74 49.58 -3.35
N MET A 751 4.90 49.22 -4.33
CA MET A 751 4.80 47.86 -4.85
C MET A 751 6.16 47.31 -5.29
N VAL A 752 6.93 48.07 -6.06
CA VAL A 752 8.24 47.70 -6.55
C VAL A 752 9.23 47.52 -5.39
N VAL A 753 9.28 48.48 -4.46
CA VAL A 753 10.18 48.42 -3.29
C VAL A 753 9.89 47.20 -2.43
N PHE A 754 8.59 46.93 -2.13
CA PHE A 754 8.20 45.76 -1.32
C PHE A 754 8.36 44.45 -2.10
N GLY A 755 8.21 44.44 -3.42
CA GLY A 755 8.54 43.29 -4.26
C GLY A 755 9.99 42.87 -4.16
N PHE A 756 10.93 43.83 -4.23
CA PHE A 756 12.36 43.58 -4.03
C PHE A 756 12.70 43.21 -2.57
N ALA A 757 12.13 43.91 -1.59
CA ALA A 757 12.34 43.59 -0.20
C ALA A 757 11.82 42.17 0.15
N ALA A 758 10.70 41.74 -0.44
CA ALA A 758 10.15 40.42 -0.27
C ALA A 758 11.08 39.31 -0.76
N GLU A 759 11.86 39.55 -1.86
CA GLU A 759 12.86 38.57 -2.34
C GLU A 759 13.92 38.31 -1.28
N SER A 760 14.53 39.38 -0.78
CA SER A 760 15.57 39.29 0.24
C SER A 760 15.05 38.65 1.55
N LEU A 761 13.84 39.02 1.98
CA LEU A 761 13.20 38.48 3.15
C LEU A 761 12.89 36.99 3.00
N PHE A 762 12.30 36.61 1.87
CA PHE A 762 12.00 35.21 1.55
C PHE A 762 13.24 34.32 1.55
N ARG A 763 14.32 34.80 0.95
CA ARG A 763 15.62 34.11 0.92
C ARG A 763 16.15 33.89 2.34
N TYR A 764 16.14 34.94 3.18
CA TYR A 764 16.60 34.86 4.57
C TYR A 764 15.77 33.91 5.42
N LEU A 765 14.45 33.99 5.34
CA LEU A 765 13.53 33.10 6.07
C LEU A 765 13.65 31.64 5.61
N THR A 766 13.88 31.41 4.30
CA THR A 766 14.13 30.07 3.76
C THR A 766 15.42 29.47 4.35
N LEU A 767 16.52 30.23 4.44
CA LEU A 767 17.76 29.79 5.08
C LEU A 767 17.56 29.44 6.56
N ILE A 768 16.74 30.20 7.28
CA ILE A 768 16.40 29.89 8.68
C ILE A 768 15.61 28.58 8.74
N ALA A 769 14.60 28.39 7.89
CA ALA A 769 13.79 27.18 7.85
C ALA A 769 14.62 25.94 7.51
N GLU A 770 15.56 26.03 6.57
CA GLU A 770 16.51 24.96 6.23
C GLU A 770 17.42 24.61 7.41
N LYS A 771 17.94 25.60 8.14
CA LYS A 771 18.73 25.37 9.38
C LYS A 771 17.90 24.71 10.48
N LEU A 772 16.65 25.11 10.64
CA LEU A 772 15.73 24.51 11.61
C LEU A 772 15.41 23.06 11.23
N ARG A 773 15.19 22.79 9.95
CA ARG A 773 15.00 21.45 9.40
C ARG A 773 16.19 20.55 9.71
N ALA A 774 17.40 20.98 9.39
CA ALA A 774 18.62 20.22 9.66
C ALA A 774 18.83 19.93 11.15
N ARG A 775 18.49 20.89 12.04
CA ARG A 775 18.52 20.68 13.50
C ARG A 775 17.45 19.66 13.96
N TYR A 776 16.27 19.72 13.39
CA TYR A 776 15.16 18.79 13.71
C TYR A 776 15.53 17.36 13.28
N GLU A 777 16.04 17.17 12.07
CA GLU A 777 16.49 15.87 11.56
C GLU A 777 17.64 15.30 12.42
N LYS A 778 18.62 16.14 12.79
CA LYS A 778 19.71 15.75 13.70
C LYS A 778 19.19 15.33 15.08
N LYS A 779 18.17 16.04 15.61
CA LYS A 779 17.54 15.73 16.88
C LYS A 779 16.74 14.42 16.81
N GLN A 780 16.06 14.14 15.72
CA GLN A 780 15.35 12.86 15.51
C GLN A 780 16.34 11.69 15.45
N LYS A 781 17.43 11.80 14.69
CA LYS A 781 18.50 10.80 14.68
C LYS A 781 19.08 10.56 16.07
N TYR A 782 19.30 11.63 16.85
CA TYR A 782 19.81 11.52 18.22
C TYR A 782 18.80 10.94 19.21
N THR A 783 17.52 11.25 19.07
CA THR A 783 16.44 10.71 19.92
C THR A 783 16.20 9.23 19.59
N GLY A 784 16.26 8.85 18.32
CA GLY A 784 16.26 7.45 17.86
C GLY A 784 17.45 6.68 18.46
N TYR A 785 18.64 7.27 18.46
CA TYR A 785 19.84 6.68 19.10
C TYR A 785 19.71 6.55 20.62
N LYS A 786 19.14 7.55 21.33
CA LYS A 786 18.87 7.45 22.78
C LYS A 786 17.79 6.41 23.11
N ARG A 787 16.75 6.29 22.27
CA ARG A 787 15.70 5.27 22.43
C ARG A 787 16.28 3.87 22.17
N LYS A 788 17.14 3.72 21.15
CA LYS A 788 17.94 2.50 20.93
C LYS A 788 18.85 2.15 22.12
N ARG A 789 19.47 3.14 22.76
CA ARG A 789 20.36 2.93 23.93
C ARG A 789 19.59 2.59 25.23
N LYS A 790 18.33 3.10 25.37
CA LYS A 790 17.46 2.76 26.52
C LYS A 790 16.83 1.36 26.38
N LEU A 791 16.67 0.88 25.14
CA LEU A 791 16.20 -0.47 24.84
C LEU A 791 17.33 -1.52 24.89
N ARG A 792 18.60 -1.09 24.93
CA ARG A 792 19.80 -1.94 25.13
C ARG A 792 20.17 -2.12 26.61
N ARG A 793 19.56 -1.39 27.53
CA ARG A 793 19.62 -1.57 28.97
C ARG A 793 18.33 -2.22 29.50
#